data_d6b6dae5872eeb9c3fc49fdd3521442a
#
_entry.id   d6b6dae5872eeb9c3fc49fdd3521442a
#
_cell.length_a   1.000
_cell.length_b   1.000
_cell.length_c   1.000
_cell.angle_alpha   90.00
_cell.angle_beta   90.00
_cell.angle_gamma   90.00
#
_symmetry.space_group_name_H-M   'P 1'
#
loop_
_entity.id
_entity.type
_entity.pdbx_description
1 polymer ?
#
loop_
_entity_poly.entity_id
_entity_poly.type
_entity_poly.pdbx_seq_one_letter_code
_entity_poly.pdbx_strand_id
1 'polypeptide(L)'
;MNLKAPYAGLRDNLLLTKTGEVWAYYRVRSESISTANYDAKEESKKRMRYFLESIKGYQDFHFEMYDHDLDLRNKFKEISKDFDDEAFNVAEYYSKETIDVLEKELQMITHNSFVMGVKIRELADDAVTLKEILKSTLSDTAERIVSNFGFDVNLDDKILDKYKTFERDLADSFLGIGGERLTENELAYIIRKPFISNATHDVQEESSRRAITDIYNAVIDPTRLSVLEVENDNEKFYTTTVVVDDFPLDMEYTHLFEKAQNMPFPVECHVKAKIINNEKVKKKFDRAKINHKQQAKEKQDTGDSASEDVQDNLFVLNQMEREVTGSGVFIEWVFMFVIKSDDYRDCKRKAKRLMKRLKETQIYAVNPLADQLQLFYQCLHGNDLFINKYWLQRTTATGIAENLFGVSQSLGTKTGFYIGRIDKFIRSVSREEAVASSRDIILFSLLLAAKGIKGAVSDSPHVLITGQTGKGKSFLAKLLWIYTSFFKGQMLYWDPKSEFAEWFDRVTESKEMQEKYPLFINHLKTFKYVTLNYEDSTNYGCLDPIVFLDGIEANEMLKSVFDEIKSFENYHHIETAIYQAISDTVEERENGKKVGSLNVIEKLQNNEDEHVKNAGDLLFEKTQNNILKLVFSDGTNPALNIQEKATILQVKGLDMPKADDDTSSYSTSEKNGITLMLLIGKFLEKFGSRRDVQTTIFIDEGWAFSASRQGKKVGKRIKRTGRSENNSLVFITQSVKDKADDDGGNFGCHFAFDEKDEREDILKSLGLEYSKESPENMEMLKDLKKGQCIFSDFYGRVGKMVVHCPFEEMTEAFRTQEDSASSKAEEKFAM
;
A
#
# COMPACT_ATOMS: atom_id res chain seq x y z
N MET A 1 17.52 39.33 -19.28
CA MET A 1 16.69 38.86 -18.19
C MET A 1 17.60 38.60 -17.00
N ASN A 2 17.39 39.22 -15.85
CA ASN A 2 18.26 38.98 -14.70
C ASN A 2 17.77 37.67 -14.01
N LEU A 3 18.43 36.56 -14.30
CA LEU A 3 18.13 35.27 -13.70
C LEU A 3 18.70 35.23 -12.27
N LYS A 4 17.87 35.50 -11.28
CA LYS A 4 18.22 35.47 -9.85
C LYS A 4 17.16 34.71 -9.08
N ALA A 5 17.58 34.00 -8.02
CA ALA A 5 16.64 33.36 -7.10
C ALA A 5 15.68 34.41 -6.52
N PRO A 6 14.37 34.17 -6.55
CA PRO A 6 13.35 35.21 -6.27
C PRO A 6 13.18 35.50 -4.78
N TYR A 7 13.81 34.76 -3.89
CA TYR A 7 13.50 34.71 -2.46
C TYR A 7 13.95 35.94 -1.68
N ALA A 8 13.03 36.53 -0.90
CA ALA A 8 13.32 37.61 0.03
C ALA A 8 13.08 37.23 1.49
N GLY A 9 12.08 36.39 1.77
CA GLY A 9 11.80 35.90 3.12
C GLY A 9 10.74 34.81 3.16
N LEU A 10 10.70 34.09 4.29
CA LEU A 10 9.76 33.01 4.58
C LEU A 10 9.11 33.23 5.93
N ARG A 11 7.85 32.88 6.03
CA ARG A 11 7.13 32.82 7.30
C ARG A 11 5.93 31.89 7.19
N ASP A 12 5.84 30.90 8.08
CA ASP A 12 4.82 29.87 8.00
C ASP A 12 4.82 29.21 6.59
N ASN A 13 3.68 29.24 5.89
CA ASN A 13 3.55 28.76 4.52
C ASN A 13 3.67 29.88 3.44
N LEU A 14 4.13 31.06 3.83
CA LEU A 14 4.24 32.24 2.96
C LEU A 14 5.67 32.48 2.50
N LEU A 15 5.84 32.66 1.20
CA LEU A 15 7.07 33.08 0.55
C LEU A 15 6.94 34.53 0.02
N LEU A 16 7.78 35.41 0.52
CA LEU A 16 7.95 36.76 -0.04
C LEU A 16 9.05 36.76 -1.08
N THR A 17 8.76 37.30 -2.26
CA THR A 17 9.74 37.46 -3.32
C THR A 17 10.44 38.83 -3.28
N LYS A 18 11.63 38.90 -3.93
CA LYS A 18 12.37 40.17 -4.13
C LYS A 18 11.59 41.22 -4.94
N THR A 19 10.56 40.82 -5.65
CA THR A 19 9.66 41.69 -6.41
C THR A 19 8.47 42.19 -5.58
N GLY A 20 8.39 41.79 -4.32
CA GLY A 20 7.31 42.15 -3.41
C GLY A 20 6.04 41.32 -3.56
N GLU A 21 6.11 40.24 -4.25
CA GLU A 21 5.00 39.28 -4.44
C GLU A 21 4.97 38.24 -3.33
N VAL A 22 3.78 37.83 -2.88
CA VAL A 22 3.60 36.83 -1.84
C VAL A 22 2.93 35.61 -2.42
N TRP A 23 3.52 34.45 -2.14
CA TRP A 23 3.01 33.12 -2.51
C TRP A 23 2.70 32.33 -1.26
N ALA A 24 1.55 31.64 -1.24
CA ALA A 24 1.21 30.67 -0.21
C ALA A 24 1.37 29.25 -0.76
N TYR A 25 1.98 28.37 0.04
CA TYR A 25 2.26 26.99 -0.35
C TYR A 25 1.51 26.00 0.56
N TYR A 26 0.90 25.02 -0.09
CA TYR A 26 0.10 23.98 0.56
C TYR A 26 0.57 22.63 0.11
N ARG A 27 0.69 21.71 1.06
CA ARG A 27 0.82 20.27 0.75
C ARG A 27 -0.56 19.76 0.39
N VAL A 28 -0.68 19.09 -0.75
CA VAL A 28 -1.88 18.37 -1.14
C VAL A 28 -1.70 16.91 -0.74
N ARG A 29 -2.59 16.43 0.12
CA ARG A 29 -2.58 15.04 0.56
C ARG A 29 -2.82 14.13 -0.63
N SER A 30 -1.87 13.24 -0.92
CA SER A 30 -2.01 12.33 -2.05
C SER A 30 -3.09 11.29 -1.79
N GLU A 31 -3.95 11.09 -2.77
CA GLU A 31 -4.86 9.96 -2.84
C GLU A 31 -4.14 8.78 -3.46
N SER A 32 -4.24 7.62 -2.83
CA SER A 32 -3.66 6.41 -3.39
C SER A 32 -4.68 5.71 -4.27
N ILE A 33 -4.47 5.80 -5.59
CA ILE A 33 -5.36 5.22 -6.60
C ILE A 33 -4.55 4.26 -7.45
N SER A 34 -5.06 3.03 -7.58
CA SER A 34 -4.46 2.02 -8.47
C SER A 34 -4.44 2.50 -9.92
N THR A 35 -3.39 2.15 -10.65
CA THR A 35 -3.25 2.44 -12.09
C THR A 35 -4.47 2.02 -12.89
N ALA A 36 -5.12 0.91 -12.53
CA ALA A 36 -6.28 0.35 -13.23
C ALA A 36 -7.64 0.83 -12.71
N ASN A 37 -7.69 1.67 -11.68
CA ASN A 37 -8.96 2.17 -11.15
C ASN A 37 -9.36 3.49 -11.81
N TYR A 38 -10.00 3.41 -12.96
CA TYR A 38 -10.38 4.58 -13.76
C TYR A 38 -11.48 5.42 -13.10
N ASP A 39 -12.46 4.80 -12.45
CA ASP A 39 -13.56 5.54 -11.81
C ASP A 39 -13.07 6.42 -10.67
N ALA A 40 -12.18 5.91 -9.83
CA ALA A 40 -11.55 6.70 -8.77
C ALA A 40 -10.68 7.83 -9.32
N LYS A 41 -10.01 7.62 -10.47
CA LYS A 41 -9.26 8.68 -11.17
C LYS A 41 -10.20 9.76 -11.68
N GLU A 42 -11.34 9.41 -12.28
CA GLU A 42 -12.34 10.37 -12.74
C GLU A 42 -12.92 11.21 -11.60
N GLU A 43 -13.19 10.61 -10.45
CA GLU A 43 -13.60 11.36 -9.25
C GLU A 43 -12.52 12.34 -8.77
N SER A 44 -11.26 11.94 -8.78
CA SER A 44 -10.14 12.83 -8.44
C SER A 44 -10.00 13.99 -9.43
N LYS A 45 -10.13 13.72 -10.73
CA LYS A 45 -10.15 14.76 -11.78
C LYS A 45 -11.29 15.75 -11.59
N LYS A 46 -12.52 15.28 -11.30
CA LYS A 46 -13.68 16.16 -11.01
C LYS A 46 -13.42 17.07 -9.82
N ARG A 47 -12.87 16.54 -8.70
CA ARG A 47 -12.53 17.35 -7.51
C ARG A 47 -11.51 18.42 -7.85
N MET A 48 -10.44 18.06 -8.58
CA MET A 48 -9.41 19.02 -8.99
C MET A 48 -9.99 20.11 -9.90
N ARG A 49 -10.84 19.76 -10.86
CA ARG A 49 -11.52 20.72 -11.72
C ARG A 49 -12.35 21.73 -10.91
N TYR A 50 -13.22 21.25 -10.03
CA TYR A 50 -14.04 22.11 -9.19
C TYR A 50 -13.22 23.00 -8.27
N PHE A 51 -12.12 22.48 -7.73
CA PHE A 51 -11.20 23.28 -6.94
C PHE A 51 -10.61 24.44 -7.76
N LEU A 52 -10.08 24.17 -8.96
CA LEU A 52 -9.51 25.21 -9.83
C LEU A 52 -10.55 26.26 -10.24
N GLU A 53 -11.79 25.86 -10.48
CA GLU A 53 -12.90 26.78 -10.74
C GLU A 53 -13.24 27.62 -9.52
N SER A 54 -13.14 27.10 -8.30
CA SER A 54 -13.42 27.83 -7.05
C SER A 54 -12.39 28.91 -6.75
N ILE A 55 -11.11 28.68 -7.11
CA ILE A 55 -9.99 29.61 -6.86
C ILE A 55 -9.65 30.49 -8.07
N LYS A 56 -10.53 30.60 -9.06
CA LYS A 56 -10.29 31.39 -10.29
C LYS A 56 -9.97 32.89 -10.06
N GLY A 57 -10.22 33.41 -8.88
CA GLY A 57 -9.83 34.77 -8.48
C GLY A 57 -8.32 34.96 -8.39
N TYR A 58 -7.58 33.87 -8.09
CA TYR A 58 -6.13 33.85 -8.11
C TYR A 58 -5.67 33.52 -9.53
N GLN A 59 -4.53 34.04 -9.97
CA GLN A 59 -4.15 33.92 -11.37
C GLN A 59 -2.94 33.02 -11.59
N ASP A 60 -1.97 33.04 -10.67
CA ASP A 60 -0.69 32.35 -10.88
C ASP A 60 -0.54 31.19 -9.91
N PHE A 61 -0.22 30.02 -10.45
CA PHE A 61 -0.14 28.74 -9.73
C PHE A 61 1.17 28.02 -10.02
N HIS A 62 1.66 27.30 -9.03
CA HIS A 62 2.78 26.39 -9.14
C HIS A 62 2.39 25.04 -8.57
N PHE A 63 2.25 24.01 -9.43
CA PHE A 63 2.08 22.63 -8.99
C PHE A 63 3.45 21.95 -9.00
N GLU A 64 3.75 21.28 -7.94
CA GLU A 64 5.00 20.55 -7.79
C GLU A 64 4.75 19.14 -7.26
N MET A 65 5.41 18.17 -7.86
CA MET A 65 5.58 16.83 -7.32
C MET A 65 7.07 16.55 -7.20
N TYR A 66 7.51 16.15 -6.03
CA TYR A 66 8.90 15.84 -5.75
C TYR A 66 9.03 14.59 -4.90
N ASP A 67 10.19 13.95 -5.01
CA ASP A 67 10.56 12.81 -4.19
C ASP A 67 11.02 13.27 -2.81
N HIS A 68 10.49 12.60 -1.79
CA HIS A 68 10.80 12.82 -0.39
C HIS A 68 11.38 11.54 0.22
N ASP A 69 12.41 11.65 1.04
CA ASP A 69 12.99 10.49 1.73
C ASP A 69 11.98 9.80 2.63
N LEU A 70 11.86 8.48 2.53
CA LEU A 70 10.95 7.69 3.35
C LEU A 70 11.46 7.54 4.79
N ASP A 71 12.71 7.87 5.07
CA ASP A 71 13.37 7.78 6.37
C ASP A 71 13.17 6.41 7.07
N LEU A 72 13.59 5.36 6.39
CA LEU A 72 13.46 4.00 6.92
C LEU A 72 14.19 3.82 8.25
N ARG A 73 15.29 4.53 8.48
CA ARG A 73 16.09 4.41 9.72
C ARG A 73 15.26 4.79 10.95
N ASN A 74 14.56 5.91 10.89
CA ASN A 74 13.67 6.34 11.98
C ASN A 74 12.44 5.43 12.09
N LYS A 75 11.88 4.96 10.97
CA LYS A 75 10.76 4.00 11.00
C LYS A 75 11.14 2.68 11.69
N PHE A 76 12.31 2.13 11.38
CA PHE A 76 12.81 0.92 12.05
C PHE A 76 13.15 1.18 13.53
N LYS A 77 13.72 2.35 13.87
CA LYS A 77 13.93 2.75 15.25
C LYS A 77 12.62 2.89 16.05
N GLU A 78 11.55 3.31 15.40
CA GLU A 78 10.23 3.37 16.03
C GLU A 78 9.68 1.97 16.34
N ILE A 79 9.70 1.04 15.39
CA ILE A 79 9.19 -0.32 15.59
C ILE A 79 10.11 -1.19 16.46
N SER A 80 11.39 -0.89 16.56
CA SER A 80 12.33 -1.67 17.39
C SER A 80 11.98 -1.66 18.88
N LYS A 81 11.20 -0.70 19.35
CA LYS A 81 10.67 -0.66 20.73
C LYS A 81 9.71 -1.82 21.03
N ASP A 82 9.10 -2.38 19.99
CA ASP A 82 8.17 -3.50 20.08
C ASP A 82 8.83 -4.85 19.79
N PHE A 83 10.15 -4.87 19.49
CA PHE A 83 10.86 -6.12 19.27
C PHE A 83 10.92 -6.94 20.55
N ASP A 84 10.83 -8.22 20.38
CA ASP A 84 11.00 -9.20 21.45
C ASP A 84 12.45 -9.27 21.89
N ASP A 85 12.68 -9.41 23.19
CA ASP A 85 14.03 -9.36 23.77
C ASP A 85 14.91 -10.53 23.26
N GLU A 86 14.34 -11.73 23.03
CA GLU A 86 15.07 -12.90 22.51
C GLU A 86 15.31 -12.79 20.99
N ALA A 87 14.41 -12.13 20.25
CA ALA A 87 14.52 -11.93 18.82
C ALA A 87 15.20 -10.58 18.45
N PHE A 88 15.57 -9.75 19.41
CA PHE A 88 16.05 -8.40 19.17
C PHE A 88 17.22 -8.34 18.18
N ASN A 89 18.24 -9.18 18.37
CA ASN A 89 19.44 -9.18 17.54
C ASN A 89 19.13 -9.53 16.08
N VAL A 90 18.27 -10.51 15.83
CA VAL A 90 17.87 -10.92 14.49
C VAL A 90 16.96 -9.87 13.85
N ALA A 91 16.05 -9.28 14.60
CA ALA A 91 15.16 -8.22 14.11
C ALA A 91 15.95 -6.94 13.75
N GLU A 92 16.91 -6.54 14.58
CA GLU A 92 17.79 -5.41 14.31
C GLU A 92 18.67 -5.67 13.08
N TYR A 93 19.22 -6.87 12.94
CA TYR A 93 20.00 -7.28 11.76
C TYR A 93 19.17 -7.11 10.49
N TYR A 94 17.96 -7.71 10.41
CA TYR A 94 17.12 -7.59 9.22
C TYR A 94 16.58 -6.18 8.98
N SER A 95 16.44 -5.37 10.01
CA SER A 95 16.11 -3.95 9.86
C SER A 95 17.22 -3.19 9.15
N LYS A 96 18.47 -3.39 9.52
CA LYS A 96 19.66 -2.78 8.92
C LYS A 96 19.90 -3.30 7.49
N GLU A 97 19.89 -4.62 7.32
CA GLU A 97 20.09 -5.24 6.01
C GLU A 97 18.99 -4.82 5.00
N THR A 98 17.74 -4.66 5.46
CA THR A 98 16.66 -4.16 4.59
C THR A 98 17.00 -2.76 4.06
N ILE A 99 17.51 -1.86 4.90
CA ILE A 99 17.91 -0.52 4.48
C ILE A 99 19.06 -0.61 3.50
N ASP A 100 20.11 -1.34 3.83
CA ASP A 100 21.34 -1.41 3.04
C ASP A 100 21.07 -2.03 1.65
N VAL A 101 20.26 -3.08 1.57
CA VAL A 101 19.88 -3.69 0.29
C VAL A 101 19.02 -2.75 -0.54
N LEU A 102 18.00 -2.12 0.07
CA LEU A 102 17.12 -1.20 -0.65
C LEU A 102 17.85 0.07 -1.10
N GLU A 103 18.74 0.65 -0.28
CA GLU A 103 19.57 1.80 -0.67
C GLU A 103 20.50 1.42 -1.84
N LYS A 104 21.08 0.22 -1.81
CA LYS A 104 21.95 -0.27 -2.92
C LYS A 104 21.16 -0.47 -4.23
N GLU A 105 19.94 -1.00 -4.16
CA GLU A 105 19.12 -1.25 -5.35
C GLU A 105 18.48 0.01 -5.91
N LEU A 106 18.00 0.91 -5.04
CA LEU A 106 17.17 2.06 -5.41
C LEU A 106 17.94 3.38 -5.42
N GLN A 107 19.18 3.41 -4.90
CA GLN A 107 20.00 4.58 -4.63
C GLN A 107 19.38 5.50 -3.56
N MET A 108 18.08 5.75 -3.62
CA MET A 108 17.33 6.51 -2.62
C MET A 108 15.91 5.91 -2.47
N ILE A 109 15.47 5.74 -1.24
CA ILE A 109 14.16 5.18 -0.91
C ILE A 109 13.22 6.34 -0.64
N THR A 110 12.34 6.63 -1.60
CA THR A 110 11.50 7.82 -1.58
C THR A 110 10.03 7.52 -1.79
N HIS A 111 9.20 8.49 -1.43
CA HIS A 111 7.82 8.57 -1.88
C HIS A 111 7.53 9.97 -2.43
N ASN A 112 6.45 10.10 -3.21
CA ASN A 112 6.10 11.36 -3.84
C ASN A 112 5.30 12.27 -2.89
N SER A 113 5.68 13.53 -2.87
CA SER A 113 4.95 14.61 -2.21
C SER A 113 4.43 15.60 -3.23
N PHE A 114 3.23 16.13 -2.97
CA PHE A 114 2.57 17.10 -3.83
C PHE A 114 2.42 18.42 -3.10
N VAL A 115 2.88 19.49 -3.74
CA VAL A 115 2.78 20.85 -3.22
C VAL A 115 2.18 21.76 -4.27
N MET A 116 1.28 22.64 -3.85
CA MET A 116 0.71 23.66 -4.69
C MET A 116 0.98 25.05 -4.11
N GLY A 117 1.62 25.91 -4.90
CA GLY A 117 1.81 27.34 -4.62
C GLY A 117 0.77 28.17 -5.34
N VAL A 118 0.23 29.17 -4.66
CA VAL A 118 -0.71 30.14 -5.21
C VAL A 118 -0.22 31.53 -4.88
N LYS A 119 -0.15 32.40 -5.89
CA LYS A 119 0.20 33.79 -5.70
C LYS A 119 -0.98 34.58 -5.11
N ILE A 120 -0.78 35.14 -3.92
CA ILE A 120 -1.76 35.98 -3.26
C ILE A 120 -1.67 37.37 -3.87
N ARG A 121 -2.82 37.92 -4.30
CA ARG A 121 -2.90 39.26 -4.83
C ARG A 121 -3.55 40.20 -3.83
N GLU A 122 -3.01 41.38 -3.74
CA GLU A 122 -3.71 42.53 -3.13
C GLU A 122 -4.90 42.98 -3.98
N LEU A 123 -5.98 43.36 -3.33
CA LEU A 123 -7.02 44.19 -3.94
C LEU A 123 -6.43 45.56 -4.33
N ALA A 124 -6.77 46.05 -5.49
CA ALA A 124 -6.07 47.04 -6.33
C ALA A 124 -5.60 48.38 -5.68
N ASP A 125 -5.98 48.74 -4.47
CA ASP A 125 -5.71 50.08 -3.91
C ASP A 125 -4.40 50.19 -3.10
N ASP A 126 -3.81 49.06 -2.62
CA ASP A 126 -2.61 49.09 -1.75
C ASP A 126 -1.29 48.72 -2.46
N ALA A 127 -1.34 48.29 -3.71
CA ALA A 127 -0.19 47.73 -4.44
C ALA A 127 0.94 48.74 -4.68
N VAL A 128 0.64 50.02 -4.76
CA VAL A 128 1.64 51.06 -5.02
C VAL A 128 2.48 51.31 -3.77
N THR A 129 1.85 51.40 -2.61
CA THR A 129 2.49 51.71 -1.33
C THR A 129 3.44 50.63 -0.85
N LEU A 130 3.07 49.36 -1.08
CA LEU A 130 3.92 48.20 -0.71
C LEU A 130 5.14 48.02 -1.64
N LYS A 131 4.97 48.28 -2.93
CA LYS A 131 6.09 48.30 -3.88
C LYS A 131 7.11 49.39 -3.55
N GLU A 132 6.64 50.56 -3.08
CA GLU A 132 7.49 51.67 -2.66
C GLU A 132 8.16 51.38 -1.32
N ILE A 133 7.46 50.83 -0.34
CA ILE A 133 8.00 50.44 0.97
C ILE A 133 9.03 49.34 0.82
N LEU A 134 8.73 48.26 0.04
CA LEU A 134 9.70 47.21 -0.25
C LEU A 134 10.90 47.70 -1.05
N LYS A 135 10.70 48.64 -1.98
CA LYS A 135 11.78 49.21 -2.77
C LYS A 135 12.70 50.06 -1.93
N SER A 136 12.18 50.85 -0.99
CA SER A 136 12.95 51.61 -0.02
C SER A 136 13.63 50.71 1.02
N THR A 137 12.92 49.73 1.58
CA THR A 137 13.46 48.81 2.57
C THR A 137 14.49 47.84 1.93
N LEU A 138 14.29 47.41 0.67
CA LEU A 138 15.26 46.60 -0.06
C LEU A 138 16.46 47.36 -0.59
N SER A 139 16.33 48.67 -0.93
CA SER A 139 17.49 49.49 -1.32
C SER A 139 18.43 49.77 -0.15
N ASP A 140 17.88 50.06 1.02
CA ASP A 140 18.68 50.28 2.25
C ASP A 140 19.20 48.97 2.87
N THR A 141 18.48 47.85 2.66
CA THR A 141 18.87 46.55 3.18
C THR A 141 19.77 45.79 2.19
N ALA A 142 19.65 45.98 0.86
CA ALA A 142 20.55 45.35 -0.11
C ALA A 142 22.02 45.77 0.10
N GLU A 143 22.27 47.04 0.47
CA GLU A 143 23.61 47.51 0.86
C GLU A 143 24.07 46.90 2.22
N ARG A 144 23.14 46.63 3.14
CA ARG A 144 23.43 46.03 4.45
C ARG A 144 23.51 44.51 4.37
N ILE A 145 22.76 43.85 3.49
CA ILE A 145 22.76 42.37 3.30
C ILE A 145 24.04 41.88 2.59
N VAL A 146 24.60 42.70 1.71
CA VAL A 146 25.90 42.41 1.09
C VAL A 146 27.07 42.55 2.09
N SER A 147 26.88 43.32 3.18
CA SER A 147 27.94 43.57 4.15
C SER A 147 27.89 42.70 5.43
N ASN A 148 26.77 42.04 5.73
CA ASN A 148 26.64 41.18 6.91
C ASN A 148 25.82 39.94 6.57
N PHE A 149 26.49 38.82 6.54
CA PHE A 149 25.96 37.49 6.49
C PHE A 149 24.77 37.29 7.44
N GLY A 150 23.57 37.30 6.97
CA GLY A 150 22.41 36.90 7.72
C GLY A 150 21.11 37.43 7.17
N PHE A 151 20.19 36.55 6.82
CA PHE A 151 18.79 36.86 6.67
C PHE A 151 18.14 37.11 8.04
N ASP A 152 18.55 38.18 8.69
CA ASP A 152 17.74 38.86 9.66
C ASP A 152 17.26 40.15 8.99
N VAL A 153 16.53 39.97 7.87
CA VAL A 153 15.52 40.97 7.54
C VAL A 153 14.46 40.73 8.60
N ASN A 154 14.42 41.60 9.61
CA ASN A 154 13.21 41.91 10.37
C ASN A 154 12.20 42.44 9.33
N LEU A 155 11.64 41.53 8.53
CA LEU A 155 10.46 41.79 7.73
C LEU A 155 9.44 42.27 8.75
N ASP A 156 9.03 43.55 8.62
CA ASP A 156 8.04 44.10 9.50
C ASP A 156 6.88 43.14 9.51
N ASP A 157 6.66 42.44 10.63
CA ASP A 157 5.64 41.43 10.82
C ASP A 157 4.26 41.90 10.28
N LYS A 158 4.05 43.24 10.26
CA LYS A 158 2.87 43.87 9.70
C LYS A 158 2.68 43.67 8.18
N ILE A 159 3.74 43.39 7.42
CA ILE A 159 3.62 43.21 5.96
C ILE A 159 2.97 41.85 5.66
N LEU A 160 3.46 40.79 6.27
CA LEU A 160 2.90 39.44 6.07
C LEU A 160 1.57 39.25 6.80
N ASP A 161 1.31 40.00 7.90
CA ASP A 161 0.04 39.88 8.63
C ASP A 161 -1.16 40.33 7.79
N LYS A 162 -0.99 41.26 6.86
CA LYS A 162 -2.05 41.65 5.90
C LYS A 162 -2.46 40.48 5.01
N TYR A 163 -1.49 39.66 4.58
CA TYR A 163 -1.76 38.53 3.71
C TYR A 163 -2.38 37.34 4.42
N LYS A 164 -2.29 37.23 5.75
CA LYS A 164 -2.89 36.15 6.53
C LYS A 164 -4.41 36.02 6.39
N THR A 165 -5.11 37.15 6.16
CA THR A 165 -6.56 37.11 5.95
C THR A 165 -6.91 36.49 4.60
N PHE A 166 -6.23 36.93 3.53
CA PHE A 166 -6.41 36.37 2.19
C PHE A 166 -5.95 34.91 2.12
N GLU A 167 -4.91 34.52 2.88
CA GLU A 167 -4.43 33.15 3.00
C GLU A 167 -5.45 32.26 3.69
N ARG A 168 -6.22 32.76 4.68
CA ARG A 168 -7.27 31.94 5.32
C ARG A 168 -8.36 31.54 4.35
N ASP A 169 -8.86 32.47 3.55
CA ASP A 169 -9.89 32.19 2.55
C ASP A 169 -9.40 31.18 1.50
N LEU A 170 -8.12 31.29 1.12
CA LEU A 170 -7.48 30.34 0.23
C LEU A 170 -7.31 28.97 0.88
N ALA A 171 -6.89 28.92 2.15
CA ALA A 171 -6.71 27.67 2.88
C ALA A 171 -8.03 26.89 3.03
N ASP A 172 -9.14 27.60 3.26
CA ASP A 172 -10.45 26.96 3.33
C ASP A 172 -10.83 26.30 2.00
N SER A 173 -10.46 26.91 0.87
CA SER A 173 -10.66 26.29 -0.46
C SER A 173 -9.81 25.01 -0.63
N PHE A 174 -8.60 24.97 -0.08
CA PHE A 174 -7.72 23.80 -0.15
C PHE A 174 -8.22 22.59 0.64
N LEU A 175 -9.09 22.78 1.64
CA LEU A 175 -9.69 21.66 2.38
C LEU A 175 -10.43 20.68 1.45
N GLY A 176 -11.04 21.19 0.37
CA GLY A 176 -11.77 20.37 -0.62
C GLY A 176 -10.91 19.34 -1.38
N ILE A 177 -9.60 19.58 -1.45
CA ILE A 177 -8.62 18.67 -2.07
C ILE A 177 -7.63 18.09 -1.06
N GLY A 178 -7.94 18.14 0.24
CA GLY A 178 -7.05 17.67 1.30
C GLY A 178 -5.75 18.47 1.43
N GLY A 179 -5.80 19.78 1.14
CA GLY A 179 -4.66 20.67 1.24
C GLY A 179 -4.38 21.11 2.69
N GLU A 180 -3.13 21.10 3.08
CA GLU A 180 -2.63 21.52 4.39
C GLU A 180 -1.53 22.56 4.20
N ARG A 181 -1.48 23.56 5.09
CA ARG A 181 -0.39 24.55 5.07
C ARG A 181 0.96 23.89 5.26
N LEU A 182 1.96 24.26 4.48
CA LEU A 182 3.34 23.89 4.78
C LEU A 182 3.80 24.61 6.07
N THR A 183 4.65 23.96 6.82
CA THR A 183 5.44 24.63 7.86
C THR A 183 6.59 25.42 7.22
N GLU A 184 7.17 26.35 7.97
CA GLU A 184 8.31 27.13 7.48
C GLU A 184 9.51 26.24 7.11
N ASN A 185 9.74 25.18 7.88
CA ASN A 185 10.81 24.23 7.61
C ASN A 185 10.57 23.46 6.30
N GLU A 186 9.34 23.02 6.05
CA GLU A 186 8.98 22.36 4.79
C GLU A 186 9.08 23.30 3.60
N LEU A 187 8.69 24.57 3.77
CA LEU A 187 8.86 25.56 2.74
C LEU A 187 10.34 25.84 2.47
N ALA A 188 11.17 25.95 3.51
CA ALA A 188 12.61 26.06 3.40
C ALA A 188 13.22 24.87 2.64
N TYR A 189 12.76 23.66 2.93
CA TYR A 189 13.19 22.45 2.27
C TYR A 189 12.93 22.47 0.75
N ILE A 190 11.69 22.78 0.32
CA ILE A 190 11.36 22.75 -1.11
C ILE A 190 12.08 23.85 -1.90
N ILE A 191 12.30 25.03 -1.34
CA ILE A 191 13.05 26.08 -2.03
C ILE A 191 14.56 25.80 -2.13
N ARG A 192 15.11 25.05 -1.18
CA ARG A 192 16.52 24.62 -1.19
C ARG A 192 16.76 23.45 -2.16
N LYS A 193 15.76 22.55 -2.31
CA LYS A 193 15.84 21.30 -3.06
C LYS A 193 16.41 21.43 -4.49
N PRO A 194 16.14 22.48 -5.31
CA PRO A 194 16.75 22.65 -6.62
C PRO A 194 18.28 22.78 -6.60
N PHE A 195 18.85 23.19 -5.47
CA PHE A 195 20.27 23.51 -5.29
C PHE A 195 21.07 22.40 -4.58
N ILE A 196 20.44 21.28 -4.25
CA ILE A 196 21.05 20.12 -3.63
C ILE A 196 20.71 18.86 -4.42
N SER A 197 21.61 17.85 -4.41
CA SER A 197 21.42 16.62 -5.17
C SER A 197 20.35 15.74 -4.54
N ASN A 198 20.54 15.42 -3.29
CA ASN A 198 19.69 14.52 -2.52
C ASN A 198 19.44 15.10 -1.13
N ALA A 199 18.18 15.22 -0.77
CA ALA A 199 17.80 15.57 0.58
C ALA A 199 17.46 14.28 1.36
N THR A 200 18.49 13.72 2.02
CA THR A 200 18.39 12.53 2.86
C THR A 200 18.33 12.88 4.35
N HIS A 201 17.72 14.01 4.69
CA HIS A 201 17.67 14.49 6.07
C HIS A 201 16.23 14.77 6.49
N ASP A 202 16.02 14.80 7.80
CA ASP A 202 14.74 15.17 8.39
C ASP A 202 14.40 16.64 8.04
N VAL A 203 13.21 16.84 7.49
CA VAL A 203 12.70 18.19 7.18
C VAL A 203 12.62 19.07 8.44
N GLN A 204 12.47 18.48 9.62
CA GLN A 204 12.46 19.22 10.89
C GLN A 204 13.82 19.86 11.22
N GLU A 205 14.92 19.37 10.63
CA GLU A 205 16.24 19.97 10.75
C GLU A 205 16.48 21.14 9.77
N GLU A 206 15.53 21.40 8.85
CA GLU A 206 15.61 22.50 7.92
C GLU A 206 15.42 23.84 8.64
N SER A 207 16.03 24.85 8.06
CA SER A 207 15.84 26.24 8.46
C SER A 207 15.96 27.18 7.28
N SER A 208 15.28 28.29 7.32
CA SER A 208 15.38 29.33 6.32
C SER A 208 16.84 29.81 6.12
N ARG A 209 17.62 29.85 7.20
CA ARG A 209 19.05 30.22 7.15
C ARG A 209 19.87 29.23 6.33
N ARG A 210 19.69 27.90 6.54
CA ARG A 210 20.42 26.88 5.79
C ARG A 210 20.04 26.87 4.31
N ALA A 211 18.75 26.97 4.01
CA ALA A 211 18.25 27.02 2.65
C ALA A 211 18.89 28.18 1.87
N ILE A 212 18.97 29.34 2.49
CA ILE A 212 19.55 30.53 1.90
C ILE A 212 21.04 30.37 1.65
N THR A 213 21.79 29.83 2.60
CA THR A 213 23.23 29.62 2.46
C THR A 213 23.52 28.72 1.26
N ASP A 214 22.82 27.60 1.12
CA ASP A 214 23.02 26.69 -0.01
C ASP A 214 22.64 27.32 -1.36
N ILE A 215 21.57 28.14 -1.40
CA ILE A 215 21.17 28.87 -2.61
C ILE A 215 22.21 29.92 -3.04
N TYR A 216 22.82 30.61 -2.08
CA TYR A 216 23.85 31.62 -2.39
C TYR A 216 25.19 31.01 -2.81
N ASN A 217 25.56 29.88 -2.21
CA ASN A 217 26.83 29.21 -2.49
C ASN A 217 26.76 28.31 -3.73
N ALA A 218 25.53 28.06 -4.24
CA ALA A 218 25.38 27.23 -5.43
C ALA A 218 25.86 27.92 -6.70
N VAL A 219 26.78 27.26 -7.40
CA VAL A 219 27.22 27.64 -8.72
C VAL A 219 26.51 26.78 -9.76
N ILE A 220 25.84 27.42 -10.71
CA ILE A 220 25.12 26.74 -11.79
C ILE A 220 25.87 26.95 -13.09
N ASP A 221 26.47 25.90 -13.61
CA ASP A 221 27.25 25.95 -14.86
C ASP A 221 26.40 25.42 -16.04
N PRO A 222 26.03 26.28 -17.02
CA PRO A 222 25.32 25.90 -18.22
C PRO A 222 26.19 25.51 -19.40
N THR A 223 27.48 25.31 -19.22
CA THR A 223 28.42 25.02 -20.32
C THR A 223 28.17 23.68 -21.02
N ARG A 224 27.51 22.77 -20.36
CA ARG A 224 27.13 21.46 -20.91
C ARG A 224 25.80 21.54 -21.65
N LEU A 225 25.77 20.99 -22.87
CA LEU A 225 24.53 20.97 -23.67
C LEU A 225 23.45 20.12 -23.01
N SER A 226 22.26 20.65 -22.85
CA SER A 226 21.04 20.03 -22.31
C SER A 226 21.10 19.63 -20.83
N VAL A 227 22.15 19.94 -20.10
CA VAL A 227 22.30 19.59 -18.67
C VAL A 227 22.99 20.76 -17.97
N LEU A 228 22.57 21.07 -16.76
CA LEU A 228 23.28 22.00 -15.89
C LEU A 228 24.13 21.21 -14.88
N GLU A 229 25.29 21.72 -14.62
CA GLU A 229 26.14 21.28 -13.52
C GLU A 229 25.88 22.21 -12.34
N VAL A 230 25.49 21.66 -11.19
CA VAL A 230 25.26 22.41 -9.96
C VAL A 230 26.28 21.98 -8.93
N GLU A 231 27.00 22.94 -8.39
CA GLU A 231 28.03 22.72 -7.39
C GLU A 231 27.77 23.64 -6.19
N ASN A 232 27.81 23.11 -5.00
CA ASN A 232 27.78 23.83 -3.74
C ASN A 232 28.93 23.36 -2.85
N ASP A 233 29.10 23.92 -1.66
CA ASP A 233 30.22 23.65 -0.76
C ASP A 233 30.45 22.18 -0.43
N ASN A 234 29.42 21.34 -0.56
CA ASN A 234 29.44 19.96 -0.08
C ASN A 234 29.27 18.91 -1.19
N GLU A 235 28.73 19.30 -2.34
CA GLU A 235 28.36 18.32 -3.36
C GLU A 235 28.34 18.92 -4.77
N LYS A 236 28.45 18.03 -5.76
CA LYS A 236 28.35 18.34 -7.17
C LYS A 236 27.43 17.34 -7.84
N PHE A 237 26.46 17.83 -8.60
CA PHE A 237 25.50 17.00 -9.33
C PHE A 237 25.10 17.62 -10.66
N TYR A 238 24.40 16.84 -11.47
CA TYR A 238 23.86 17.25 -12.75
C TYR A 238 22.34 17.28 -12.71
N THR A 239 21.75 18.34 -13.27
CA THR A 239 20.30 18.46 -13.39
C THR A 239 19.91 18.79 -14.83
N THR A 240 18.78 18.26 -15.27
CA THR A 240 18.23 18.56 -16.60
C THR A 240 16.73 18.68 -16.54
N THR A 241 16.20 19.62 -17.31
CA THR A 241 14.76 19.83 -17.46
C THR A 241 14.31 19.33 -18.83
N VAL A 242 13.28 18.47 -18.80
CA VAL A 242 12.53 18.04 -19.98
C VAL A 242 11.20 18.76 -19.96
N VAL A 243 10.85 19.47 -21.01
CA VAL A 243 9.61 20.26 -21.11
C VAL A 243 8.66 19.62 -22.11
N VAL A 244 7.37 19.60 -21.80
CA VAL A 244 6.35 19.12 -22.74
C VAL A 244 6.17 20.15 -23.84
N ASP A 245 6.31 19.70 -25.08
CA ASP A 245 6.23 20.52 -26.29
C ASP A 245 4.84 20.41 -26.94
N ASP A 246 4.29 19.21 -26.99
CA ASP A 246 2.99 18.96 -27.63
C ASP A 246 2.21 17.85 -26.94
N PHE A 247 0.88 17.99 -26.96
CA PHE A 247 -0.08 17.03 -26.40
C PHE A 247 -0.94 16.44 -27.52
N PRO A 248 -1.49 15.24 -27.34
CA PRO A 248 -2.56 14.76 -28.22
C PRO A 248 -3.78 15.69 -28.11
N LEU A 249 -4.59 15.77 -29.18
CA LEU A 249 -5.82 16.59 -29.19
C LEU A 249 -6.78 16.19 -28.07
N ASP A 250 -6.87 14.90 -27.82
CA ASP A 250 -7.56 14.36 -26.66
C ASP A 250 -6.58 14.25 -25.50
N MET A 251 -6.80 15.05 -24.46
CA MET A 251 -5.99 15.02 -23.24
C MET A 251 -6.45 13.94 -22.25
N GLU A 252 -7.49 13.19 -22.56
CA GLU A 252 -7.90 12.05 -21.75
C GLU A 252 -6.71 11.06 -21.64
N TYR A 253 -6.44 10.60 -20.42
CA TYR A 253 -5.32 9.69 -20.12
C TYR A 253 -3.90 10.27 -20.27
N THR A 254 -3.72 11.58 -20.29
CA THR A 254 -2.35 12.16 -20.25
C THR A 254 -1.63 11.77 -18.98
N HIS A 255 -2.25 11.91 -17.81
CA HIS A 255 -1.78 11.42 -16.51
C HIS A 255 -0.28 11.67 -16.28
N LEU A 256 0.22 12.90 -16.52
CA LEU A 256 1.66 13.20 -16.53
C LEU A 256 2.34 12.95 -15.19
N PHE A 257 1.66 13.26 -14.08
CA PHE A 257 2.21 13.01 -12.74
C PHE A 257 2.34 11.49 -12.47
N GLU A 258 1.38 10.69 -12.90
CA GLU A 258 1.45 9.23 -12.80
C GLU A 258 2.58 8.65 -13.68
N LYS A 259 2.75 9.17 -14.91
CA LYS A 259 3.84 8.74 -15.80
C LYS A 259 5.22 9.04 -15.22
N ALA A 260 5.39 10.19 -14.55
CA ALA A 260 6.63 10.52 -13.85
C ALA A 260 6.89 9.55 -12.68
N GLN A 261 5.87 9.25 -11.88
CA GLN A 261 5.95 8.29 -10.78
C GLN A 261 6.29 6.87 -11.26
N ASN A 262 5.87 6.52 -12.48
CA ASN A 262 6.14 5.21 -13.09
C ASN A 262 7.57 5.07 -13.67
N MET A 263 8.41 6.09 -13.54
CA MET A 263 9.81 5.96 -13.92
C MET A 263 10.62 5.22 -12.86
N PRO A 264 11.62 4.38 -13.26
CA PRO A 264 12.45 3.63 -12.31
C PRO A 264 13.54 4.48 -11.63
N PHE A 265 13.46 5.79 -11.75
CA PHE A 265 14.34 6.80 -11.13
C PHE A 265 13.50 8.03 -10.74
N PRO A 266 13.96 8.83 -9.77
CA PRO A 266 13.28 10.04 -9.34
C PRO A 266 13.05 11.03 -10.49
N VAL A 267 11.83 11.58 -10.57
CA VAL A 267 11.45 12.63 -11.52
C VAL A 267 10.60 13.66 -10.80
N GLU A 268 11.12 14.87 -10.65
CA GLU A 268 10.35 16.00 -10.12
C GLU A 268 9.47 16.57 -11.24
N CYS A 269 8.26 16.98 -10.91
CA CYS A 269 7.37 17.64 -11.84
C CYS A 269 7.06 19.06 -11.38
N HIS A 270 7.17 20.02 -12.28
CA HIS A 270 6.79 21.41 -12.04
C HIS A 270 5.82 21.89 -13.11
N VAL A 271 4.69 22.42 -12.67
CA VAL A 271 3.72 23.06 -13.56
C VAL A 271 3.58 24.51 -13.16
N LYS A 272 3.92 25.42 -14.04
CA LYS A 272 3.59 26.82 -13.89
C LYS A 272 2.36 27.13 -14.73
N ALA A 273 1.33 27.64 -14.09
CA ALA A 273 0.04 27.88 -14.70
C ALA A 273 -0.47 29.29 -14.41
N LYS A 274 -1.20 29.83 -15.36
CA LYS A 274 -1.81 31.17 -15.25
C LYS A 274 -3.23 31.14 -15.78
N ILE A 275 -4.19 31.53 -14.93
CA ILE A 275 -5.57 31.74 -15.32
C ILE A 275 -5.68 33.07 -16.06
N ILE A 276 -6.25 33.03 -17.25
CA ILE A 276 -6.45 34.20 -18.12
C ILE A 276 -7.89 34.69 -17.99
N ASN A 277 -8.07 35.99 -17.89
CA ASN A 277 -9.38 36.62 -17.80
C ASN A 277 -10.25 36.30 -19.02
N ASN A 278 -11.51 35.93 -18.80
CA ASN A 278 -12.47 35.48 -19.81
C ASN A 278 -12.68 36.49 -20.97
N GLU A 279 -12.65 37.77 -20.72
CA GLU A 279 -12.80 38.76 -21.82
C GLU A 279 -11.63 38.71 -22.81
N LYS A 280 -10.40 38.50 -22.33
CA LYS A 280 -9.23 38.34 -23.18
C LYS A 280 -9.26 37.00 -23.92
N VAL A 281 -9.82 36.00 -23.31
CA VAL A 281 -9.95 34.63 -23.87
C VAL A 281 -10.92 34.63 -25.04
N LYS A 282 -12.10 35.25 -24.90
CA LYS A 282 -13.09 35.34 -25.98
C LYS A 282 -12.48 35.93 -27.26
N LYS A 283 -11.72 37.00 -27.15
CA LYS A 283 -11.02 37.60 -28.30
C LYS A 283 -10.00 36.68 -28.93
N LYS A 284 -9.34 35.81 -28.13
CA LYS A 284 -8.39 34.79 -28.64
C LYS A 284 -9.13 33.68 -29.40
N PHE A 285 -10.25 33.18 -28.87
CA PHE A 285 -11.08 32.19 -29.54
C PHE A 285 -11.62 32.73 -30.88
N ASP A 286 -12.18 33.91 -30.90
CA ASP A 286 -12.69 34.54 -32.12
C ASP A 286 -11.60 34.62 -33.21
N ARG A 287 -10.40 35.08 -32.84
CA ARG A 287 -9.25 35.11 -33.78
C ARG A 287 -8.82 33.75 -34.26
N ALA A 288 -8.72 32.76 -33.36
CA ALA A 288 -8.34 31.40 -33.74
C ALA A 288 -9.36 30.79 -34.70
N LYS A 289 -10.66 30.97 -34.43
CA LYS A 289 -11.73 30.49 -35.31
C LYS A 289 -11.70 31.13 -36.69
N ILE A 290 -11.45 32.44 -36.76
CA ILE A 290 -11.31 33.17 -38.03
C ILE A 290 -10.13 32.58 -38.83
N ASN A 291 -8.97 32.40 -38.18
CA ASN A 291 -7.77 31.88 -38.83
C ASN A 291 -8.02 30.45 -39.39
N HIS A 292 -8.60 29.56 -38.58
CA HIS A 292 -8.89 28.19 -39.02
C HIS A 292 -9.95 28.15 -40.13
N LYS A 293 -10.96 29.02 -40.08
CA LYS A 293 -11.94 29.14 -41.15
C LYS A 293 -11.32 29.69 -42.45
N GLN A 294 -10.38 30.63 -42.35
CA GLN A 294 -9.64 31.12 -43.54
C GLN A 294 -8.77 30.02 -44.13
N GLN A 295 -8.01 29.27 -43.29
CA GLN A 295 -7.22 28.12 -43.75
C GLN A 295 -8.08 27.04 -44.41
N ALA A 296 -9.25 26.72 -43.85
CA ALA A 296 -10.19 25.78 -44.45
C ALA A 296 -10.71 26.25 -45.82
N LYS A 297 -11.00 27.56 -45.95
CA LYS A 297 -11.45 28.15 -47.18
C LYS A 297 -10.37 28.17 -48.26
N GLU A 298 -9.13 28.56 -47.91
CA GLU A 298 -7.98 28.53 -48.84
C GLU A 298 -7.67 27.12 -49.37
N LYS A 299 -7.79 26.09 -48.53
CA LYS A 299 -7.66 24.69 -48.96
C LYS A 299 -8.78 24.24 -49.88
N GLN A 300 -10.02 24.67 -49.58
CA GLN A 300 -11.17 24.36 -50.41
C GLN A 300 -11.10 25.06 -51.78
N ASP A 301 -10.59 26.29 -51.84
CA ASP A 301 -10.39 27.07 -53.06
C ASP A 301 -9.26 26.47 -53.94
N THR A 302 -8.32 25.72 -53.35
CA THR A 302 -7.25 24.99 -54.04
C THR A 302 -7.66 23.57 -54.47
N GLY A 303 -8.90 23.15 -54.18
CA GLY A 303 -9.41 21.82 -54.55
C GLY A 303 -9.02 20.69 -53.59
N ASP A 304 -8.36 21.02 -52.46
CA ASP A 304 -8.08 20.10 -51.36
C ASP A 304 -9.24 20.08 -50.36
N SER A 305 -9.63 18.89 -49.91
CA SER A 305 -10.52 18.77 -48.77
C SER A 305 -9.87 19.40 -47.52
N ALA A 306 -10.66 20.16 -46.75
CA ALA A 306 -10.18 20.60 -45.41
C ALA A 306 -9.68 19.37 -44.69
N SER A 307 -8.39 19.37 -44.29
CA SER A 307 -7.78 18.22 -43.61
C SER A 307 -8.58 17.91 -42.34
N GLU A 308 -8.71 16.65 -41.98
CA GLU A 308 -9.32 16.20 -40.72
C GLU A 308 -8.80 17.04 -39.54
N ASP A 309 -7.51 17.37 -39.53
CA ASP A 309 -6.85 18.23 -38.52
C ASP A 309 -7.53 19.58 -38.32
N VAL A 310 -8.02 20.24 -39.37
CA VAL A 310 -8.68 21.56 -39.24
C VAL A 310 -10.06 21.41 -38.62
N GLN A 311 -10.77 20.33 -38.93
CA GLN A 311 -12.08 20.05 -38.36
C GLN A 311 -11.96 19.67 -36.87
N ASP A 312 -11.01 18.85 -36.55
CA ASP A 312 -10.73 18.43 -35.16
C ASP A 312 -10.30 19.63 -34.28
N ASN A 313 -9.41 20.45 -34.80
CA ASN A 313 -9.02 21.68 -34.12
C ASN A 313 -10.19 22.65 -33.87
N LEU A 314 -11.10 22.80 -34.84
CA LEU A 314 -12.31 23.61 -34.68
C LEU A 314 -13.28 22.99 -33.66
N PHE A 315 -13.39 21.68 -33.63
CA PHE A 315 -14.21 20.98 -32.65
C PHE A 315 -13.67 21.21 -31.22
N VAL A 316 -12.39 21.01 -31.00
CA VAL A 316 -11.72 21.24 -29.69
C VAL A 316 -11.85 22.70 -29.27
N LEU A 317 -11.63 23.65 -30.16
CA LEU A 317 -11.81 25.08 -29.88
C LEU A 317 -13.26 25.41 -29.46
N ASN A 318 -14.26 24.81 -30.11
CA ASN A 318 -15.65 25.02 -29.73
C ASN A 318 -15.99 24.40 -28.38
N GLN A 319 -15.43 23.24 -28.07
CA GLN A 319 -15.61 22.58 -26.78
C GLN A 319 -14.98 23.39 -25.64
N MET A 320 -13.75 23.84 -25.82
CA MET A 320 -13.06 24.72 -24.85
C MET A 320 -13.83 26.02 -24.63
N GLU A 321 -14.34 26.65 -25.69
CA GLU A 321 -15.13 27.88 -25.58
C GLU A 321 -16.44 27.67 -24.78
N ARG A 322 -17.13 26.55 -25.00
CA ARG A 322 -18.34 26.19 -24.23
C ARG A 322 -18.03 26.03 -22.76
N GLU A 323 -16.94 25.33 -22.43
CA GLU A 323 -16.50 25.12 -21.05
C GLU A 323 -16.14 26.47 -20.37
N VAL A 324 -15.33 27.30 -21.04
CA VAL A 324 -14.92 28.62 -20.52
C VAL A 324 -16.09 29.59 -20.38
N THR A 325 -17.08 29.54 -21.30
CA THR A 325 -18.25 30.44 -21.25
C THR A 325 -19.21 30.05 -20.13
N GLY A 326 -19.25 28.80 -19.69
CA GLY A 326 -20.07 28.33 -18.58
C GLY A 326 -19.53 28.83 -17.24
N SER A 327 -18.83 27.99 -16.51
CA SER A 327 -18.24 28.32 -15.20
C SER A 327 -16.72 28.13 -15.16
N GLY A 328 -16.15 27.61 -16.23
CA GLY A 328 -14.77 27.21 -16.33
C GLY A 328 -13.77 28.33 -16.46
N VAL A 329 -12.51 27.96 -16.42
CA VAL A 329 -11.36 28.86 -16.51
C VAL A 329 -10.48 28.44 -17.69
N PHE A 330 -9.83 29.43 -18.30
CA PHE A 330 -8.85 29.20 -19.36
C PHE A 330 -7.44 29.38 -18.77
N ILE A 331 -6.57 28.40 -19.00
CA ILE A 331 -5.26 28.32 -18.36
C ILE A 331 -4.17 28.28 -19.42
N GLU A 332 -3.21 29.19 -19.29
CA GLU A 332 -1.90 29.07 -19.96
C GLU A 332 -0.93 28.40 -19.00
N TRP A 333 -0.20 27.38 -19.46
CA TRP A 333 0.64 26.57 -18.58
C TRP A 333 1.83 25.93 -19.30
N VAL A 334 2.80 25.50 -18.50
CA VAL A 334 3.96 24.73 -18.96
C VAL A 334 4.19 23.58 -18.00
N PHE A 335 4.41 22.37 -18.52
CA PHE A 335 4.78 21.18 -17.74
C PHE A 335 6.24 20.86 -17.93
N MET A 336 6.98 20.75 -16.84
CA MET A 336 8.40 20.51 -16.80
C MET A 336 8.71 19.32 -15.89
N PHE A 337 9.58 18.42 -16.38
CA PHE A 337 10.15 17.32 -15.60
C PHE A 337 11.60 17.64 -15.28
N VAL A 338 11.99 17.55 -14.01
CA VAL A 338 13.36 17.76 -13.57
C VAL A 338 13.95 16.42 -13.15
N ILE A 339 15.14 16.13 -13.67
CA ILE A 339 15.88 14.90 -13.41
C ILE A 339 17.27 15.27 -12.89
N LYS A 340 17.67 14.64 -11.78
CA LYS A 340 18.97 14.81 -11.15
C LYS A 340 19.79 13.52 -11.20
N SER A 341 21.12 13.66 -11.22
CA SER A 341 22.05 12.52 -11.16
C SER A 341 23.45 13.01 -10.79
N ASP A 342 24.23 12.16 -10.15
CA ASP A 342 25.64 12.42 -9.84
C ASP A 342 26.55 12.24 -11.07
N ASP A 343 26.04 11.64 -12.15
CA ASP A 343 26.73 11.43 -13.41
C ASP A 343 26.05 12.12 -14.59
N TYR A 344 26.82 12.85 -15.38
CA TYR A 344 26.33 13.58 -16.56
C TYR A 344 25.68 12.67 -17.62
N ARG A 345 26.30 11.50 -17.89
CA ARG A 345 25.79 10.57 -18.91
C ARG A 345 24.51 9.89 -18.44
N ASP A 346 24.45 9.58 -17.16
CA ASP A 346 23.26 9.01 -16.53
C ASP A 346 22.09 9.99 -16.57
N CYS A 347 22.32 11.27 -16.24
CA CYS A 347 21.32 12.32 -16.32
C CYS A 347 20.70 12.39 -17.74
N LYS A 348 21.52 12.39 -18.78
CA LYS A 348 21.07 12.37 -20.19
C LYS A 348 20.32 11.08 -20.57
N ARG A 349 20.79 9.93 -20.07
CA ARG A 349 20.13 8.63 -20.32
C ARG A 349 18.72 8.60 -19.71
N LYS A 350 18.59 9.07 -18.47
CA LYS A 350 17.31 9.20 -17.77
C LYS A 350 16.34 10.11 -18.53
N ALA A 351 16.80 11.28 -18.98
CA ALA A 351 15.99 12.20 -19.80
C ALA A 351 15.50 11.57 -21.10
N LYS A 352 16.38 10.87 -21.84
CA LYS A 352 15.99 10.14 -23.06
C LYS A 352 14.96 9.04 -22.78
N ARG A 353 15.10 8.32 -21.67
CA ARG A 353 14.16 7.27 -21.28
C ARG A 353 12.78 7.84 -20.96
N LEU A 354 12.72 8.96 -20.24
CA LEU A 354 11.47 9.67 -19.96
C LEU A 354 10.79 10.13 -21.26
N MET A 355 11.51 10.83 -22.14
CA MET A 355 10.94 11.28 -23.43
C MET A 355 10.45 10.14 -24.29
N LYS A 356 11.15 8.99 -24.32
CA LYS A 356 10.69 7.80 -25.03
C LYS A 356 9.37 7.28 -24.46
N ARG A 357 9.25 7.23 -23.13
CA ARG A 357 8.06 6.75 -22.45
C ARG A 357 6.85 7.66 -22.69
N LEU A 358 7.04 8.98 -22.68
CA LEU A 358 5.99 9.95 -23.00
C LEU A 358 5.53 9.81 -24.45
N LYS A 359 6.47 9.63 -25.39
CA LYS A 359 6.16 9.45 -26.81
C LYS A 359 5.29 8.21 -27.10
N GLU A 360 5.40 7.15 -26.30
CA GLU A 360 4.56 5.95 -26.39
C GLU A 360 3.05 6.26 -26.20
N THR A 361 2.75 7.38 -25.54
CA THR A 361 1.39 7.89 -25.30
C THR A 361 1.10 9.17 -26.06
N GLN A 362 1.78 9.42 -27.17
CA GLN A 362 1.63 10.59 -28.04
C GLN A 362 1.89 11.95 -27.37
N ILE A 363 2.60 11.95 -26.25
CA ILE A 363 3.05 13.19 -25.58
C ILE A 363 4.48 13.46 -26.04
N TYR A 364 4.66 14.60 -26.67
CA TYR A 364 5.98 15.01 -27.16
C TYR A 364 6.65 15.94 -26.16
N ALA A 365 7.83 15.56 -25.72
CA ALA A 365 8.64 16.34 -24.79
C ALA A 365 10.04 16.54 -25.34
N VAL A 366 10.63 17.66 -25.04
CA VAL A 366 11.97 18.04 -25.52
C VAL A 366 12.90 18.31 -24.36
N ASN A 367 14.17 18.01 -24.58
CA ASN A 367 15.26 18.37 -23.67
C ASN A 367 16.11 19.46 -24.35
N PRO A 368 15.78 20.77 -24.16
CA PRO A 368 16.43 21.85 -24.88
C PRO A 368 17.92 21.93 -24.62
N LEU A 369 18.70 22.22 -25.66
CA LEU A 369 20.16 22.25 -25.56
C LEU A 369 20.70 23.49 -24.85
N ALA A 370 20.07 24.64 -25.04
CA ALA A 370 20.56 25.93 -24.57
C ALA A 370 19.70 26.56 -23.45
N ASP A 371 18.43 26.19 -23.34
CA ASP A 371 17.46 26.90 -22.47
C ASP A 371 17.39 26.28 -21.06
N GLN A 372 18.29 25.37 -20.71
CA GLN A 372 18.29 24.66 -19.43
C GLN A 372 18.33 25.63 -18.23
N LEU A 373 19.13 26.70 -18.32
CA LEU A 373 19.23 27.69 -17.26
C LEU A 373 17.92 28.45 -17.08
N GLN A 374 17.25 28.82 -18.18
CA GLN A 374 15.97 29.50 -18.15
C GLN A 374 14.89 28.60 -17.55
N LEU A 375 14.85 27.32 -17.91
CA LEU A 375 13.92 26.32 -17.39
C LEU A 375 14.17 26.06 -15.91
N PHE A 376 15.42 25.97 -15.46
CA PHE A 376 15.77 25.85 -14.06
C PHE A 376 15.16 27.01 -13.24
N TYR A 377 15.35 28.25 -13.66
CA TYR A 377 14.76 29.40 -12.96
C TYR A 377 13.24 29.43 -13.07
N GLN A 378 12.66 28.89 -14.14
CA GLN A 378 11.19 28.76 -14.24
C GLN A 378 10.64 27.80 -13.20
N CYS A 379 11.35 26.73 -12.87
CA CYS A 379 10.91 25.77 -11.84
C CYS A 379 10.96 26.35 -10.43
N LEU A 380 11.78 27.40 -10.15
CA LEU A 380 11.90 27.94 -8.80
C LEU A 380 10.59 28.47 -8.25
N HIS A 381 10.42 28.32 -6.94
CA HIS A 381 9.29 28.82 -6.18
C HIS A 381 9.24 30.37 -6.23
N GLY A 382 8.06 30.95 -6.16
CA GLY A 382 7.88 32.40 -6.21
C GLY A 382 8.01 33.03 -7.61
N ASN A 383 8.41 32.28 -8.64
CA ASN A 383 8.43 32.78 -10.01
C ASN A 383 7.08 32.56 -10.72
N ASP A 384 6.61 33.59 -11.41
CA ASP A 384 5.48 33.51 -12.31
C ASP A 384 5.82 32.69 -13.57
N LEU A 385 4.79 32.36 -14.35
CA LEU A 385 4.95 31.80 -15.68
C LEU A 385 5.55 32.88 -16.62
N PHE A 386 6.83 32.77 -16.94
CA PHE A 386 7.56 33.73 -17.80
C PHE A 386 8.14 33.14 -19.08
N ILE A 387 7.90 31.87 -19.33
CA ILE A 387 8.47 31.17 -20.48
C ILE A 387 8.00 31.77 -21.80
N ASN A 388 8.91 31.67 -22.76
CA ASN A 388 8.66 32.07 -24.13
C ASN A 388 7.53 31.24 -24.79
N LYS A 389 7.07 31.68 -25.95
CA LYS A 389 5.88 31.12 -26.63
C LYS A 389 6.00 29.68 -27.09
N TYR A 390 7.19 29.07 -27.11
CA TYR A 390 7.39 27.76 -27.74
C TYR A 390 6.79 26.61 -26.96
N TRP A 391 6.83 26.62 -25.61
CA TRP A 391 6.32 25.53 -24.77
C TRP A 391 5.06 25.88 -24.00
N LEU A 392 4.48 27.04 -24.32
CA LEU A 392 3.28 27.52 -23.66
C LEU A 392 2.05 26.79 -24.19
N GLN A 393 1.47 25.96 -23.36
CA GLN A 393 0.25 25.22 -23.65
C GLN A 393 -0.99 26.00 -23.18
N ARG A 394 -2.14 25.65 -23.74
CA ARG A 394 -3.44 26.25 -23.41
C ARG A 394 -4.46 25.18 -23.18
N THR A 395 -5.18 25.29 -22.06
CA THR A 395 -6.22 24.31 -21.71
C THR A 395 -7.27 24.93 -20.79
N THR A 396 -8.21 24.12 -20.33
CA THR A 396 -9.21 24.43 -19.32
C THR A 396 -8.86 23.80 -17.97
N ALA A 397 -9.69 24.01 -16.95
CA ALA A 397 -9.54 23.32 -15.67
C ALA A 397 -9.59 21.78 -15.83
N THR A 398 -10.42 21.30 -16.75
CA THR A 398 -10.52 19.87 -17.09
C THR A 398 -9.18 19.35 -17.59
N GLY A 399 -8.53 19.99 -18.56
CA GLY A 399 -7.26 19.54 -19.10
C GLY A 399 -6.09 19.57 -18.08
N ILE A 400 -6.09 20.49 -17.13
CA ILE A 400 -5.12 20.43 -16.00
C ILE A 400 -5.42 19.22 -15.13
N ALA A 401 -6.70 18.96 -14.80
CA ALA A 401 -7.10 17.83 -13.95
C ALA A 401 -6.75 16.47 -14.55
N GLU A 402 -6.75 16.34 -15.90
CA GLU A 402 -6.34 15.11 -16.61
C GLU A 402 -4.92 14.64 -16.26
N ASN A 403 -4.07 15.51 -15.75
CA ASN A 403 -2.70 15.15 -15.36
C ASN A 403 -2.60 14.45 -14.00
N LEU A 404 -3.70 14.30 -13.24
CA LEU A 404 -3.79 13.58 -11.95
C LEU A 404 -2.82 14.11 -10.89
N PHE A 405 -2.80 15.44 -10.68
CA PHE A 405 -2.06 16.03 -9.56
C PHE A 405 -2.69 15.60 -8.22
N GLY A 406 -1.86 15.21 -7.26
CA GLY A 406 -2.32 14.73 -5.96
C GLY A 406 -2.71 13.25 -5.95
N VAL A 407 -2.53 12.52 -7.05
CA VAL A 407 -2.73 11.07 -7.11
C VAL A 407 -1.39 10.37 -7.04
N SER A 408 -1.27 9.41 -6.13
CA SER A 408 -0.07 8.58 -5.97
C SER A 408 -0.43 7.10 -5.89
N GLN A 409 0.58 6.24 -5.88
CA GLN A 409 0.43 4.84 -5.58
C GLN A 409 1.20 4.57 -4.29
N SER A 410 0.50 4.20 -3.23
CA SER A 410 1.08 3.86 -1.94
C SER A 410 0.27 2.74 -1.32
N LEU A 411 0.92 1.69 -0.86
CA LEU A 411 0.30 0.51 -0.25
C LEU A 411 1.02 0.12 1.04
N GLY A 412 0.32 -0.63 1.89
CA GLY A 412 0.87 -1.19 3.11
C GLY A 412 0.72 -0.28 4.34
N THR A 413 1.57 -0.46 5.32
CA THR A 413 1.56 0.30 6.57
C THR A 413 2.65 1.37 6.57
N LYS A 414 2.49 2.40 7.43
CA LYS A 414 3.48 3.50 7.51
C LYS A 414 4.85 3.03 7.98
N THR A 415 4.88 2.02 8.84
CA THR A 415 6.07 1.37 9.38
C THR A 415 5.89 -0.14 9.31
N GLY A 416 6.97 -0.91 9.38
CA GLY A 416 6.93 -2.36 9.28
C GLY A 416 8.11 -2.90 8.49
N PHE A 417 8.11 -4.20 8.24
CA PHE A 417 9.12 -4.84 7.40
C PHE A 417 8.73 -4.79 5.92
N TYR A 418 9.72 -4.83 5.07
CA TYR A 418 9.55 -4.84 3.61
C TYR A 418 8.99 -6.17 3.12
N ILE A 419 7.88 -6.13 2.39
CA ILE A 419 7.22 -7.34 1.85
C ILE A 419 7.17 -7.37 0.31
N GLY A 420 7.53 -6.30 -0.37
CA GLY A 420 7.47 -6.23 -1.82
C GLY A 420 7.43 -4.82 -2.37
N ARG A 421 7.11 -4.72 -3.65
CA ARG A 421 6.99 -3.44 -4.38
C ARG A 421 5.65 -3.31 -5.08
N ILE A 422 5.22 -2.08 -5.31
CA ILE A 422 4.04 -1.81 -6.12
C ILE A 422 4.34 -2.20 -7.57
N ASP A 423 3.50 -3.03 -8.17
CA ASP A 423 3.60 -3.37 -9.58
C ASP A 423 2.76 -2.37 -10.41
N LYS A 424 3.45 -1.55 -11.19
CA LYS A 424 2.85 -0.46 -11.97
C LYS A 424 2.40 -0.86 -13.37
N PHE A 425 2.61 -2.11 -13.76
CA PHE A 425 2.20 -2.61 -15.06
C PHE A 425 0.76 -3.13 -15.03
N ILE A 426 -0.06 -2.68 -15.96
CA ILE A 426 -1.41 -3.24 -16.15
C ILE A 426 -1.27 -4.68 -16.62
N ARG A 427 -0.47 -4.93 -17.66
CA ARG A 427 -0.10 -6.27 -18.09
C ARG A 427 1.11 -6.77 -17.31
N SER A 428 1.01 -7.98 -16.79
CA SER A 428 2.07 -8.52 -15.94
C SER A 428 3.32 -8.88 -16.74
N VAL A 429 4.44 -8.41 -16.23
CA VAL A 429 5.80 -8.77 -16.64
C VAL A 429 6.35 -9.86 -15.71
N SER A 430 7.59 -10.30 -15.91
CA SER A 430 8.25 -11.21 -14.97
C SER A 430 8.35 -10.59 -13.57
N ARG A 431 8.50 -11.43 -12.54
CA ARG A 431 8.68 -10.98 -11.15
C ARG A 431 9.89 -10.05 -11.01
N GLU A 432 11.01 -10.43 -11.60
CA GLU A 432 12.28 -9.73 -11.57
C GLU A 432 12.15 -8.35 -12.26
N GLU A 433 11.46 -8.31 -13.38
CA GLU A 433 11.23 -7.08 -14.13
C GLU A 433 10.26 -6.15 -13.37
N ALA A 434 9.21 -6.69 -12.73
CA ALA A 434 8.29 -5.92 -11.89
C ALA A 434 9.03 -5.30 -10.68
N VAL A 435 9.91 -6.05 -10.01
CA VAL A 435 10.74 -5.55 -8.92
C VAL A 435 11.71 -4.47 -9.42
N ALA A 436 12.45 -4.74 -10.50
CA ALA A 436 13.47 -3.82 -11.02
C ALA A 436 12.91 -2.50 -11.58
N SER A 437 11.64 -2.48 -11.97
CA SER A 437 10.99 -1.30 -12.56
C SER A 437 10.29 -0.40 -11.55
N SER A 438 10.07 -0.86 -10.32
CA SER A 438 9.35 -0.09 -9.30
C SER A 438 10.29 0.37 -8.18
N ARG A 439 10.13 1.64 -7.77
CA ARG A 439 10.80 2.21 -6.60
C ARG A 439 9.91 2.21 -5.35
N ASP A 440 8.61 2.03 -5.53
CA ASP A 440 7.65 2.13 -4.44
C ASP A 440 7.63 0.84 -3.65
N ILE A 441 8.24 0.89 -2.48
CA ILE A 441 8.31 -0.23 -1.53
C ILE A 441 7.02 -0.35 -0.72
N ILE A 442 6.72 -1.57 -0.32
CA ILE A 442 5.59 -1.86 0.56
C ILE A 442 6.13 -2.34 1.90
N LEU A 443 5.86 -1.55 2.94
CA LEU A 443 6.09 -1.93 4.33
C LEU A 443 4.81 -2.51 4.92
N PHE A 444 4.94 -3.52 5.77
CA PHE A 444 3.79 -4.15 6.40
C PHE A 444 4.08 -4.60 7.83
N SER A 445 3.12 -4.37 8.73
CA SER A 445 3.17 -4.81 10.13
C SER A 445 1.79 -5.22 10.61
N LEU A 446 1.65 -6.48 11.00
CA LEU A 446 0.44 -7.00 11.66
C LEU A 446 0.22 -6.37 13.05
N LEU A 447 1.30 -6.05 13.74
CA LEU A 447 1.27 -5.43 15.07
C LEU A 447 0.55 -4.08 15.07
N LEU A 448 0.79 -3.26 14.05
CA LEU A 448 0.14 -1.95 13.92
C LEU A 448 -1.37 -2.07 13.78
N ALA A 449 -1.83 -3.08 13.04
CA ALA A 449 -3.26 -3.34 12.86
C ALA A 449 -3.95 -3.60 14.20
N ALA A 450 -3.34 -4.41 15.07
CA ALA A 450 -3.88 -4.72 16.39
C ALA A 450 -3.90 -3.51 17.33
N LYS A 451 -2.90 -2.61 17.23
CA LYS A 451 -2.82 -1.37 18.03
C LYS A 451 -3.78 -0.25 17.59
N GLY A 452 -4.42 -0.41 16.43
CA GLY A 452 -5.25 0.59 15.76
C GLY A 452 -4.42 1.58 14.94
N ILE A 453 -4.76 1.67 13.65
CA ILE A 453 -4.06 2.53 12.68
C ILE A 453 -4.83 3.83 12.51
N LYS A 454 -4.21 4.96 12.84
CA LYS A 454 -4.81 6.28 12.60
C LYS A 454 -5.05 6.49 11.10
N GLY A 455 -6.32 6.68 10.72
CA GLY A 455 -6.74 6.86 9.34
C GLY A 455 -7.08 5.57 8.60
N ALA A 456 -7.10 4.41 9.28
CA ALA A 456 -7.60 3.17 8.69
C ALA A 456 -9.10 3.27 8.40
N VAL A 457 -9.54 2.66 7.31
CA VAL A 457 -10.96 2.54 6.93
C VAL A 457 -11.64 1.43 7.72
N SER A 458 -10.89 0.41 8.09
CA SER A 458 -11.34 -0.73 8.90
C SER A 458 -10.56 -0.81 10.21
N ASP A 459 -11.27 -1.04 11.29
CA ASP A 459 -10.67 -1.30 12.60
C ASP A 459 -10.25 -2.77 12.79
N SER A 460 -10.48 -3.62 11.79
CA SER A 460 -10.16 -5.04 11.85
C SER A 460 -8.65 -5.29 11.71
N PRO A 461 -8.01 -6.00 12.65
CA PRO A 461 -6.60 -6.38 12.56
C PRO A 461 -6.36 -7.64 11.70
N HIS A 462 -7.41 -8.18 11.08
CA HIS A 462 -7.35 -9.45 10.37
C HIS A 462 -6.89 -9.28 8.93
N VAL A 463 -6.15 -10.28 8.43
CA VAL A 463 -5.59 -10.34 7.08
C VAL A 463 -6.12 -11.57 6.35
N LEU A 464 -6.59 -11.37 5.15
CA LEU A 464 -7.03 -12.43 4.24
C LEU A 464 -5.98 -12.63 3.14
N ILE A 465 -5.60 -13.86 2.87
CA ILE A 465 -4.73 -14.26 1.75
C ILE A 465 -5.47 -15.29 0.92
N THR A 466 -5.85 -14.94 -0.32
CA THR A 466 -6.60 -15.83 -1.22
C THR A 466 -5.89 -16.10 -2.53
N GLY A 467 -6.29 -17.16 -3.22
CA GLY A 467 -5.87 -17.49 -4.58
C GLY A 467 -5.47 -18.96 -4.77
N GLN A 468 -5.26 -19.34 -6.02
CA GLN A 468 -4.96 -20.70 -6.43
C GLN A 468 -3.63 -21.21 -5.84
N THR A 469 -3.52 -22.52 -5.69
CA THR A 469 -2.26 -23.20 -5.29
C THR A 469 -1.13 -22.85 -6.27
N GLY A 470 0.09 -22.67 -5.74
CA GLY A 470 1.28 -22.34 -6.54
C GLY A 470 1.43 -20.86 -6.95
N LYS A 471 0.48 -19.97 -6.61
CA LYS A 471 0.54 -18.55 -6.97
C LYS A 471 1.41 -17.68 -6.03
N GLY A 472 1.82 -18.19 -4.85
CA GLY A 472 2.72 -17.47 -3.94
C GLY A 472 2.14 -17.18 -2.55
N LYS A 473 0.91 -17.64 -2.23
CA LYS A 473 0.27 -17.45 -0.92
C LYS A 473 1.16 -17.88 0.26
N SER A 474 1.65 -19.14 0.19
CA SER A 474 2.46 -19.74 1.27
C SER A 474 3.80 -19.01 1.45
N PHE A 475 4.38 -18.47 0.37
CA PHE A 475 5.58 -17.63 0.46
C PHE A 475 5.31 -16.37 1.26
N LEU A 476 4.24 -15.62 0.93
CA LEU A 476 3.85 -14.42 1.67
C LEU A 476 3.50 -14.75 3.13
N ALA A 477 2.76 -15.82 3.38
CA ALA A 477 2.39 -16.25 4.73
C ALA A 477 3.62 -16.53 5.61
N LYS A 478 4.63 -17.23 5.07
CA LYS A 478 5.89 -17.50 5.76
C LYS A 478 6.70 -16.23 6.00
N LEU A 479 6.73 -15.32 5.03
CA LEU A 479 7.41 -14.03 5.19
C LEU A 479 6.76 -13.22 6.33
N LEU A 480 5.43 -13.17 6.36
CA LEU A 480 4.69 -12.50 7.44
C LEU A 480 4.89 -13.21 8.78
N TRP A 481 4.97 -14.56 8.80
CA TRP A 481 5.28 -15.35 9.99
C TRP A 481 6.63 -14.95 10.58
N ILE A 482 7.70 -14.96 9.78
CA ILE A 482 9.05 -14.60 10.22
C ILE A 482 9.06 -13.16 10.77
N TYR A 483 8.52 -12.20 10.02
CA TYR A 483 8.53 -10.80 10.48
C TYR A 483 7.69 -10.59 11.74
N THR A 484 6.59 -11.32 11.90
CA THR A 484 5.77 -11.25 13.12
C THR A 484 6.50 -11.83 14.32
N SER A 485 7.32 -12.87 14.13
CA SER A 485 8.07 -13.52 15.21
C SER A 485 9.15 -12.63 15.82
N PHE A 486 9.51 -11.51 15.16
CA PHE A 486 10.45 -10.54 15.72
C PHE A 486 9.83 -9.64 16.80
N PHE A 487 8.51 -9.58 16.88
CA PHE A 487 7.79 -8.71 17.81
C PHE A 487 7.40 -9.46 19.11
N LYS A 488 7.12 -8.67 20.16
CA LYS A 488 6.53 -9.16 21.42
C LYS A 488 5.14 -9.71 21.14
N GLY A 489 4.80 -10.79 21.84
CA GLY A 489 3.50 -11.43 21.71
C GLY A 489 3.60 -12.93 21.52
N GLN A 490 2.45 -13.54 21.30
CA GLN A 490 2.29 -14.97 21.06
C GLN A 490 1.83 -15.20 19.63
N MET A 491 2.28 -16.27 19.01
CA MET A 491 1.85 -16.60 17.66
C MET A 491 1.70 -18.11 17.47
N LEU A 492 0.69 -18.49 16.69
CA LEU A 492 0.41 -19.87 16.37
C LEU A 492 0.12 -20.00 14.88
N TYR A 493 0.77 -20.95 14.25
CA TYR A 493 0.50 -21.34 12.85
C TYR A 493 -0.20 -22.70 12.83
N TRP A 494 -1.39 -22.75 12.29
CA TRP A 494 -2.09 -23.98 12.00
C TRP A 494 -1.67 -24.50 10.62
N ASP A 495 -0.98 -25.65 10.60
CA ASP A 495 -0.46 -26.31 9.41
C ASP A 495 -1.05 -27.72 9.24
N PRO A 496 -2.23 -27.86 8.62
CA PRO A 496 -2.91 -29.15 8.46
C PRO A 496 -2.16 -30.13 7.56
N LYS A 497 -1.31 -29.62 6.67
CA LYS A 497 -0.54 -30.44 5.72
C LYS A 497 0.83 -30.88 6.24
N SER A 498 1.24 -30.34 7.38
CA SER A 498 2.54 -30.60 7.99
C SER A 498 3.75 -30.27 7.08
N GLU A 499 3.56 -29.26 6.20
CA GLU A 499 4.59 -28.84 5.24
C GLU A 499 5.63 -27.91 5.85
N PHE A 500 5.28 -27.22 6.93
CA PHE A 500 6.10 -26.14 7.49
C PHE A 500 7.41 -26.65 8.11
N ALA A 501 7.35 -27.77 8.84
CA ALA A 501 8.52 -28.39 9.43
C ALA A 501 9.53 -28.82 8.37
N GLU A 502 9.06 -29.50 7.31
CA GLU A 502 9.92 -29.99 6.23
C GLU A 502 10.73 -28.87 5.57
N TRP A 503 10.12 -27.69 5.39
CA TRP A 503 10.80 -26.58 4.75
C TRP A 503 11.87 -25.93 5.65
N PHE A 504 11.57 -25.75 6.93
CA PHE A 504 12.52 -25.14 7.85
C PHE A 504 13.62 -26.13 8.26
N ASP A 505 13.30 -27.41 8.42
CA ASP A 505 14.28 -28.42 8.76
C ASP A 505 15.36 -28.56 7.68
N ARG A 506 14.96 -28.51 6.40
CA ARG A 506 15.91 -28.55 5.27
C ARG A 506 16.97 -27.45 5.38
N VAL A 507 16.57 -26.24 5.75
CA VAL A 507 17.47 -25.09 5.88
C VAL A 507 18.25 -25.13 7.18
N THR A 508 17.62 -25.53 8.29
CA THR A 508 18.26 -25.62 9.60
C THR A 508 19.25 -26.78 9.71
N GLU A 509 19.12 -27.85 8.91
CA GLU A 509 20.04 -28.98 8.83
C GLU A 509 21.19 -28.72 7.85
N SER A 510 21.07 -27.76 6.94
CA SER A 510 22.13 -27.43 5.97
C SER A 510 23.33 -26.79 6.67
N LYS A 511 24.51 -27.45 6.58
CA LYS A 511 25.75 -26.88 7.13
C LYS A 511 26.15 -25.57 6.50
N GLU A 512 25.96 -25.43 5.19
CA GLU A 512 26.24 -24.20 4.45
C GLU A 512 25.40 -23.04 4.99
N MET A 513 24.10 -23.26 5.19
CA MET A 513 23.18 -22.26 5.73
C MET A 513 23.49 -21.90 7.18
N GLN A 514 23.87 -22.88 8.00
CA GLN A 514 24.29 -22.65 9.39
C GLN A 514 25.56 -21.79 9.47
N GLU A 515 26.52 -21.97 8.58
CA GLU A 515 27.76 -21.19 8.56
C GLU A 515 27.54 -19.78 7.99
N LYS A 516 26.72 -19.66 6.93
CA LYS A 516 26.50 -18.39 6.23
C LYS A 516 25.51 -17.48 6.96
N TYR A 517 24.46 -18.05 7.56
CA TYR A 517 23.34 -17.30 8.16
C TYR A 517 23.01 -17.75 9.60
N PRO A 518 23.97 -17.74 10.55
CA PRO A 518 23.78 -18.32 11.87
C PRO A 518 22.67 -17.65 12.69
N LEU A 519 22.47 -16.33 12.55
CA LEU A 519 21.40 -15.61 13.26
C LEU A 519 20.00 -16.08 12.84
N PHE A 520 19.79 -16.23 11.54
CA PHE A 520 18.50 -16.70 10.99
C PHE A 520 18.23 -18.16 11.38
N ILE A 521 19.22 -19.03 11.24
CA ILE A 521 19.09 -20.45 11.60
C ILE A 521 18.81 -20.61 13.09
N ASN A 522 19.50 -19.88 13.95
CA ASN A 522 19.23 -19.92 15.39
C ASN A 522 17.81 -19.42 15.70
N HIS A 523 17.33 -18.41 15.00
CA HIS A 523 15.97 -17.92 15.16
C HIS A 523 14.93 -18.97 14.73
N LEU A 524 15.12 -19.65 13.60
CA LEU A 524 14.21 -20.71 13.16
C LEU A 524 14.13 -21.86 14.18
N LYS A 525 15.24 -22.17 14.86
CA LYS A 525 15.30 -23.20 15.91
C LYS A 525 14.53 -22.84 17.19
N THR A 526 14.13 -21.57 17.37
CA THR A 526 13.27 -21.17 18.50
C THR A 526 11.80 -21.54 18.30
N PHE A 527 11.38 -21.86 17.07
CA PHE A 527 10.00 -22.25 16.79
C PHE A 527 9.69 -23.63 17.35
N LYS A 528 8.57 -23.75 18.03
CA LYS A 528 8.09 -24.99 18.61
C LYS A 528 7.13 -25.70 17.67
N TYR A 529 7.44 -26.94 17.31
CA TYR A 529 6.54 -27.81 16.59
C TYR A 529 5.75 -28.68 17.55
N VAL A 530 4.43 -28.65 17.42
CA VAL A 530 3.52 -29.51 18.16
C VAL A 530 2.75 -30.36 17.16
N THR A 531 3.11 -31.66 17.05
CA THR A 531 2.47 -32.58 16.13
C THR A 531 1.56 -33.52 16.91
N LEU A 532 0.24 -33.34 16.72
CA LEU A 532 -0.74 -34.24 17.31
C LEU A 532 -0.77 -35.54 16.51
N ASN A 533 -0.47 -36.65 17.18
CA ASN A 533 -0.45 -37.98 16.59
C ASN A 533 -1.39 -38.92 17.35
N TYR A 534 -2.44 -39.47 16.70
CA TYR A 534 -3.38 -40.38 17.28
C TYR A 534 -2.83 -41.79 17.52
N GLU A 535 -1.63 -42.08 17.03
CA GLU A 535 -0.89 -43.33 17.32
C GLU A 535 -0.12 -43.25 18.65
N ASP A 536 0.10 -42.02 19.16
CA ASP A 536 0.81 -41.77 20.39
C ASP A 536 -0.20 -41.58 21.55
N SER A 537 -0.18 -42.49 22.51
CA SER A 537 -1.09 -42.44 23.65
C SER A 537 -0.97 -41.19 24.51
N THR A 538 0.15 -40.49 24.47
CA THR A 538 0.34 -39.24 25.19
C THR A 538 -0.53 -38.11 24.65
N ASN A 539 -0.99 -38.22 23.39
CA ASN A 539 -1.86 -37.24 22.71
C ASN A 539 -3.34 -37.56 22.87
N TYR A 540 -3.71 -38.74 23.45
CA TYR A 540 -5.13 -39.11 23.55
C TYR A 540 -5.91 -38.12 24.39
N GLY A 541 -7.02 -37.56 23.82
CA GLY A 541 -7.87 -36.59 24.45
C GLY A 541 -7.25 -35.24 24.68
N CYS A 542 -6.11 -34.89 24.05
CA CYS A 542 -5.52 -33.57 24.18
C CYS A 542 -6.47 -32.45 23.69
N LEU A 543 -7.44 -32.81 22.86
CA LEU A 543 -8.55 -31.93 22.38
C LEU A 543 -9.91 -32.36 22.93
N ASP A 544 -9.96 -33.12 24.03
CA ASP A 544 -11.22 -33.51 24.66
C ASP A 544 -11.94 -32.27 25.23
N PRO A 545 -13.15 -31.93 24.76
CA PRO A 545 -13.89 -30.75 25.24
C PRO A 545 -14.07 -30.71 26.75
N ILE A 546 -14.28 -31.86 27.41
CA ILE A 546 -14.43 -31.94 28.87
C ILE A 546 -13.12 -31.62 29.59
N VAL A 547 -11.99 -31.80 28.93
CA VAL A 547 -10.66 -31.59 29.52
C VAL A 547 -10.15 -30.16 29.28
N PHE A 548 -10.41 -29.56 28.10
CA PHE A 548 -9.85 -28.25 27.79
C PHE A 548 -10.82 -27.06 27.84
N LEU A 549 -12.15 -27.30 27.92
CA LEU A 549 -13.18 -26.26 28.04
C LEU A 549 -13.80 -26.27 29.42
N ASP A 550 -14.50 -25.19 29.74
CA ASP A 550 -15.23 -25.03 31.01
C ASP A 550 -16.69 -25.38 30.81
N GLY A 551 -17.33 -25.97 31.81
CA GLY A 551 -18.75 -26.34 32.00
C GLY A 551 -19.67 -26.18 30.79
N ILE A 552 -20.25 -24.99 30.62
CA ILE A 552 -21.24 -24.74 29.55
C ILE A 552 -20.61 -24.90 28.14
N GLU A 553 -19.40 -24.42 27.95
CA GLU A 553 -18.70 -24.53 26.66
C GLU A 553 -18.34 -25.98 26.32
N ALA A 554 -17.92 -26.77 27.30
CA ALA A 554 -17.64 -28.19 27.14
C ALA A 554 -18.92 -28.95 26.74
N ASN A 555 -20.03 -28.66 27.40
CA ASN A 555 -21.33 -29.26 27.14
C ASN A 555 -21.84 -28.97 25.72
N GLU A 556 -21.84 -27.68 25.29
CA GLU A 556 -22.27 -27.29 23.94
C GLU A 556 -21.36 -27.85 22.85
N MET A 557 -20.07 -27.84 23.09
CA MET A 557 -19.10 -28.33 22.11
C MET A 557 -19.22 -29.84 21.93
N LEU A 558 -19.33 -30.60 23.02
CA LEU A 558 -19.43 -32.05 22.95
C LEU A 558 -20.74 -32.51 22.28
N LYS A 559 -21.87 -31.81 22.53
CA LYS A 559 -23.10 -32.04 21.76
C LYS A 559 -22.86 -31.89 20.26
N SER A 560 -22.22 -30.82 19.86
CA SER A 560 -21.89 -30.57 18.44
C SER A 560 -20.96 -31.65 17.87
N VAL A 561 -20.00 -32.15 18.64
CA VAL A 561 -19.10 -33.26 18.24
C VAL A 561 -19.89 -34.56 18.03
N PHE A 562 -20.75 -34.91 18.95
CA PHE A 562 -21.58 -36.12 18.80
C PHE A 562 -22.52 -36.02 17.60
N ASP A 563 -23.16 -34.88 17.37
CA ASP A 563 -24.03 -34.63 16.22
C ASP A 563 -23.28 -34.78 14.89
N GLU A 564 -22.03 -34.35 14.85
CA GLU A 564 -21.16 -34.46 13.64
C GLU A 564 -20.75 -35.90 13.38
N ILE A 565 -20.43 -36.66 14.42
CA ILE A 565 -20.09 -38.12 14.30
C ILE A 565 -21.30 -38.93 13.87
N LYS A 566 -22.45 -38.70 14.51
CA LYS A 566 -23.75 -39.35 14.23
C LYS A 566 -24.89 -38.54 14.79
N SER A 567 -25.73 -37.97 13.94
CA SER A 567 -26.96 -37.33 14.36
C SER A 567 -28.04 -38.34 14.75
N PHE A 568 -28.70 -38.08 15.87
CA PHE A 568 -29.83 -38.84 16.38
C PHE A 568 -31.14 -38.03 16.45
N GLU A 569 -31.22 -36.92 15.66
CA GLU A 569 -32.38 -36.00 15.64
C GLU A 569 -33.73 -36.70 15.50
N ASN A 570 -33.82 -37.85 14.84
CA ASN A 570 -35.05 -38.61 14.66
C ASN A 570 -35.32 -39.60 15.81
N TYR A 571 -34.45 -39.66 16.82
CA TYR A 571 -34.50 -40.61 17.95
C TYR A 571 -34.38 -39.83 19.27
N HIS A 572 -35.40 -39.03 19.61
CA HIS A 572 -35.37 -38.07 20.74
C HIS A 572 -34.98 -38.69 22.09
N HIS A 573 -35.35 -39.99 22.36
CA HIS A 573 -34.95 -40.67 23.60
C HIS A 573 -33.46 -40.93 23.67
N ILE A 574 -32.83 -41.30 22.55
CA ILE A 574 -31.38 -41.51 22.45
C ILE A 574 -30.63 -40.16 22.56
N GLU A 575 -31.11 -39.16 21.85
CA GLU A 575 -30.56 -37.79 21.92
C GLU A 575 -30.62 -37.22 23.35
N THR A 576 -31.76 -37.37 24.04
CA THR A 576 -31.91 -36.96 25.43
C THR A 576 -30.92 -37.69 26.36
N ALA A 577 -30.75 -39.00 26.19
CA ALA A 577 -29.81 -39.79 26.97
C ALA A 577 -28.35 -39.35 26.75
N ILE A 578 -27.99 -39.05 25.50
CA ILE A 578 -26.66 -38.51 25.17
C ILE A 578 -26.44 -37.16 25.87
N TYR A 579 -27.36 -36.21 25.76
CA TYR A 579 -27.27 -34.89 26.38
C TYR A 579 -27.22 -34.95 27.91
N GLN A 580 -27.96 -35.87 28.52
CA GLN A 580 -27.89 -36.10 29.96
C GLN A 580 -26.51 -36.67 30.35
N ALA A 581 -26.02 -37.68 29.65
CA ALA A 581 -24.70 -38.30 29.92
C ALA A 581 -23.56 -37.28 29.78
N ILE A 582 -23.65 -36.35 28.79
CA ILE A 582 -22.71 -35.24 28.64
C ILE A 582 -22.76 -34.36 29.88
N SER A 583 -23.98 -33.88 30.28
CA SER A 583 -24.14 -32.98 31.41
C SER A 583 -23.63 -33.59 32.71
N ASP A 584 -23.95 -34.86 32.97
CA ASP A 584 -23.49 -35.58 34.14
C ASP A 584 -21.96 -35.75 34.18
N THR A 585 -21.32 -35.94 33.03
CA THR A 585 -19.87 -36.12 32.95
C THR A 585 -19.11 -34.77 33.09
N VAL A 586 -19.69 -33.72 32.53
CA VAL A 586 -19.15 -32.35 32.72
C VAL A 586 -19.23 -31.93 34.19
N GLU A 587 -20.38 -32.19 34.87
CA GLU A 587 -20.55 -31.93 36.31
C GLU A 587 -19.55 -32.73 37.15
N GLU A 588 -19.34 -34.01 36.81
CA GLU A 588 -18.35 -34.86 37.50
C GLU A 588 -16.93 -34.30 37.36
N ARG A 589 -16.58 -33.76 36.19
CA ARG A 589 -15.29 -33.09 35.94
C ARG A 589 -15.14 -31.82 36.78
N GLU A 590 -16.18 -30.98 36.83
CA GLU A 590 -16.20 -29.77 37.64
C GLU A 590 -16.06 -30.07 39.13
N ASN A 591 -16.61 -31.20 39.57
CA ASN A 591 -16.48 -31.73 40.92
C ASN A 591 -15.11 -32.39 41.22
N GLY A 592 -14.14 -32.30 40.30
CA GLY A 592 -12.76 -32.71 40.44
C GLY A 592 -12.46 -34.17 40.11
N LYS A 593 -13.43 -34.92 39.54
CA LYS A 593 -13.16 -36.26 39.04
C LYS A 593 -12.34 -36.20 37.73
N LYS A 594 -11.44 -37.14 37.53
CA LYS A 594 -10.71 -37.32 36.27
C LYS A 594 -11.61 -38.12 35.31
N VAL A 595 -12.40 -37.41 34.52
CA VAL A 595 -13.29 -37.98 33.52
C VAL A 595 -13.17 -37.21 32.22
N GLY A 596 -13.44 -37.86 31.10
CA GLY A 596 -13.41 -37.26 29.75
C GLY A 596 -14.55 -37.76 28.88
N SER A 597 -14.53 -37.47 27.61
CA SER A 597 -15.62 -37.76 26.66
C SER A 597 -15.87 -39.25 26.42
N LEU A 598 -14.90 -40.16 26.69
CA LEU A 598 -15.14 -41.60 26.69
C LEU A 598 -16.07 -42.04 27.80
N ASN A 599 -16.06 -41.38 28.96
CA ASN A 599 -16.96 -41.75 30.05
C ASN A 599 -18.41 -41.37 29.72
N VAL A 600 -18.68 -40.45 28.81
CA VAL A 600 -20.01 -40.22 28.26
C VAL A 600 -20.48 -41.47 27.48
N ILE A 601 -19.62 -42.02 26.63
CA ILE A 601 -19.93 -43.22 25.85
C ILE A 601 -20.12 -44.42 26.78
N GLU A 602 -19.30 -44.61 27.81
CA GLU A 602 -19.42 -45.66 28.79
C GLU A 602 -20.77 -45.56 29.55
N LYS A 603 -21.23 -44.40 29.89
CA LYS A 603 -22.57 -44.21 30.53
C LYS A 603 -23.69 -44.64 29.60
N LEU A 604 -23.56 -44.38 28.28
CA LEU A 604 -24.56 -44.81 27.30
C LEU A 604 -24.53 -46.34 27.15
N GLN A 605 -23.36 -47.00 27.09
CA GLN A 605 -23.21 -48.44 27.03
C GLN A 605 -23.74 -49.17 28.22
N ASN A 606 -23.75 -48.53 29.40
CA ASN A 606 -24.30 -49.08 30.65
C ASN A 606 -25.78 -48.64 30.93
N ASN A 607 -26.46 -48.08 29.94
CA ASN A 607 -27.85 -47.66 30.07
C ASN A 607 -28.78 -48.90 30.02
N GLU A 608 -29.91 -48.83 30.77
CA GLU A 608 -30.91 -49.87 30.81
C GLU A 608 -31.72 -50.02 29.50
N ASP A 609 -31.87 -48.91 28.76
CA ASP A 609 -32.52 -48.90 27.45
C ASP A 609 -31.58 -49.49 26.39
N GLU A 610 -31.99 -50.62 25.76
CA GLU A 610 -31.24 -51.36 24.77
C GLU A 610 -30.90 -50.51 23.51
N HIS A 611 -31.76 -49.54 23.12
CA HIS A 611 -31.52 -48.62 22.02
C HIS A 611 -30.44 -47.61 22.34
N VAL A 612 -30.43 -47.09 23.57
CA VAL A 612 -29.39 -46.19 24.07
C VAL A 612 -28.04 -46.91 24.18
N LYS A 613 -28.08 -48.18 24.70
CA LYS A 613 -26.85 -49.03 24.76
C LYS A 613 -26.26 -49.27 23.38
N ASN A 614 -27.09 -49.69 22.41
CA ASN A 614 -26.64 -49.91 21.03
C ASN A 614 -26.07 -48.64 20.38
N ALA A 615 -26.64 -47.46 20.70
CA ALA A 615 -26.09 -46.17 20.27
C ALA A 615 -24.73 -45.91 20.91
N GLY A 616 -24.54 -46.22 22.20
CA GLY A 616 -23.26 -46.13 22.89
C GLY A 616 -22.18 -47.05 22.27
N ASP A 617 -22.55 -48.32 21.95
CA ASP A 617 -21.64 -49.25 21.27
C ASP A 617 -21.22 -48.76 19.88
N LEU A 618 -22.20 -48.22 19.11
CA LEU A 618 -21.89 -47.60 17.78
C LEU A 618 -20.94 -46.43 17.89
N LEU A 619 -21.18 -45.55 18.87
CA LEU A 619 -20.31 -44.36 19.09
C LEU A 619 -18.91 -44.79 19.53
N PHE A 620 -18.79 -45.81 20.38
CA PHE A 620 -17.53 -46.36 20.80
C PHE A 620 -16.73 -46.88 19.61
N GLU A 621 -17.31 -47.70 18.75
CA GLU A 621 -16.62 -48.21 17.54
C GLU A 621 -16.19 -47.09 16.59
N LYS A 622 -16.98 -46.03 16.45
CA LYS A 622 -16.67 -44.91 15.60
C LYS A 622 -15.52 -44.04 16.12
N THR A 623 -15.26 -44.01 17.42
CA THR A 623 -14.21 -43.21 18.03
C THR A 623 -12.90 -43.94 18.22
N GLN A 624 -12.89 -45.28 18.06
CA GLN A 624 -11.69 -46.09 18.21
C GLN A 624 -10.87 -46.23 16.91
N ASN A 625 -9.58 -46.45 17.05
CA ASN A 625 -8.65 -46.72 15.96
C ASN A 625 -8.60 -45.71 14.82
N ASN A 626 -8.87 -44.47 15.11
CA ASN A 626 -8.81 -43.34 14.15
C ASN A 626 -8.38 -42.04 14.84
N ILE A 627 -8.39 -40.93 14.10
CA ILE A 627 -7.95 -39.59 14.54
C ILE A 627 -8.77 -39.04 15.71
N LEU A 628 -9.99 -39.53 15.95
CA LEU A 628 -10.85 -39.10 17.06
C LEU A 628 -10.31 -39.53 18.44
N LYS A 629 -9.28 -40.38 18.52
CA LYS A 629 -8.55 -40.61 19.78
C LYS A 629 -7.93 -39.32 20.36
N LEU A 630 -7.67 -38.31 19.52
CA LEU A 630 -7.21 -37.03 19.98
C LEU A 630 -8.33 -36.25 20.74
N VAL A 631 -9.58 -36.65 20.55
CA VAL A 631 -10.78 -36.02 21.12
C VAL A 631 -11.32 -36.81 22.28
N PHE A 632 -11.42 -38.12 22.15
CA PHE A 632 -12.08 -39.00 23.13
C PHE A 632 -11.08 -39.66 24.08
N SER A 633 -11.19 -39.34 25.36
CA SER A 633 -10.33 -39.80 26.44
C SER A 633 -11.09 -40.11 27.73
N ASP A 634 -10.42 -40.78 28.65
CA ASP A 634 -10.87 -40.98 30.02
C ASP A 634 -10.56 -39.76 30.95
N GLY A 635 -10.05 -38.69 30.38
CA GLY A 635 -9.73 -37.48 31.11
C GLY A 635 -8.45 -37.49 31.96
N THR A 636 -7.62 -38.55 31.81
CA THR A 636 -6.35 -38.69 32.57
C THR A 636 -5.21 -37.90 31.97
N ASN A 637 -5.16 -37.76 30.64
CA ASN A 637 -4.18 -36.96 29.94
C ASN A 637 -4.48 -35.47 30.05
N PRO A 638 -3.45 -34.59 30.06
CA PRO A 638 -3.65 -33.16 30.10
C PRO A 638 -4.18 -32.65 28.75
N ALA A 639 -4.93 -31.55 28.80
CA ALA A 639 -5.31 -30.82 27.59
C ALA A 639 -4.11 -30.27 26.84
N LEU A 640 -4.26 -30.05 25.55
CA LEU A 640 -3.31 -29.32 24.74
C LEU A 640 -3.08 -27.92 25.36
N ASN A 641 -1.85 -27.63 25.73
CA ASN A 641 -1.46 -26.35 26.31
C ASN A 641 -0.24 -25.84 25.56
N ILE A 642 -0.39 -24.66 24.93
CA ILE A 642 0.67 -24.00 24.19
C ILE A 642 1.06 -22.76 24.98
N GLN A 643 2.30 -22.74 25.49
CA GLN A 643 2.86 -21.61 26.26
C GLN A 643 3.99 -20.92 25.52
N GLU A 644 4.55 -21.58 24.52
CA GLU A 644 5.66 -21.09 23.72
C GLU A 644 5.24 -19.86 22.89
N LYS A 645 6.19 -18.96 22.64
CA LYS A 645 5.95 -17.73 21.90
C LYS A 645 5.50 -17.97 20.46
N ALA A 646 6.19 -18.85 19.75
CA ALA A 646 5.93 -19.16 18.35
C ALA A 646 5.76 -20.67 18.15
N THR A 647 4.54 -21.11 17.91
CA THR A 647 4.20 -22.51 17.79
C THR A 647 3.58 -22.84 16.44
N ILE A 648 4.02 -23.93 15.84
CA ILE A 648 3.45 -24.53 14.64
C ILE A 648 2.72 -25.79 15.05
N LEU A 649 1.39 -25.77 14.93
CA LEU A 649 0.50 -26.86 15.30
C LEU A 649 0.16 -27.68 14.07
N GLN A 650 0.42 -28.99 14.12
CA GLN A 650 0.23 -29.95 13.04
C GLN A 650 -0.54 -31.16 13.54
N VAL A 651 -1.18 -31.88 12.62
CA VAL A 651 -1.87 -33.14 12.93
C VAL A 651 -1.42 -34.23 11.93
N LYS A 652 -0.86 -35.31 12.44
CA LYS A 652 -0.44 -36.44 11.61
C LYS A 652 -1.68 -37.23 11.14
N GLY A 653 -1.76 -37.50 9.84
CA GLY A 653 -2.84 -38.31 9.25
C GLY A 653 -4.19 -37.65 9.23
N LEU A 654 -4.23 -36.32 9.24
CA LEU A 654 -5.45 -35.57 8.99
C LEU A 654 -5.87 -35.69 7.53
N ASP A 655 -7.04 -36.31 7.32
CA ASP A 655 -7.64 -36.42 6.00
C ASP A 655 -8.79 -35.40 5.88
N MET A 656 -8.77 -34.59 4.86
CA MET A 656 -9.75 -33.51 4.64
C MET A 656 -10.38 -33.65 3.25
N PRO A 657 -11.70 -33.44 3.11
CA PRO A 657 -12.32 -33.40 1.79
C PRO A 657 -11.75 -32.26 0.96
N LYS A 658 -11.96 -32.29 -0.34
CA LYS A 658 -11.62 -31.14 -1.19
C LYS A 658 -12.66 -30.04 -1.02
N ALA A 659 -12.25 -28.78 -1.25
CA ALA A 659 -13.12 -27.63 -1.06
C ALA A 659 -14.43 -27.69 -1.87
N ASP A 660 -14.40 -28.32 -3.04
CA ASP A 660 -15.53 -28.41 -3.99
C ASP A 660 -16.33 -29.73 -3.87
N ASP A 661 -15.97 -30.62 -2.95
CA ASP A 661 -16.66 -31.92 -2.79
C ASP A 661 -18.03 -31.71 -2.11
N ASP A 662 -19.03 -32.44 -2.58
CA ASP A 662 -20.34 -32.47 -1.91
C ASP A 662 -20.22 -33.16 -0.55
N THR A 663 -20.79 -32.56 0.48
CA THR A 663 -20.79 -33.07 1.86
C THR A 663 -21.36 -34.50 1.96
N SER A 664 -22.25 -34.90 1.03
CA SER A 664 -22.79 -36.26 0.95
C SER A 664 -21.76 -37.28 0.49
N SER A 665 -20.71 -36.89 -0.18
CA SER A 665 -19.65 -37.76 -0.72
C SER A 665 -18.50 -38.03 0.25
N TYR A 666 -18.45 -37.34 1.39
CA TYR A 666 -17.33 -37.46 2.33
C TYR A 666 -17.17 -38.85 2.90
N SER A 667 -15.96 -39.37 2.85
CA SER A 667 -15.54 -40.61 3.51
C SER A 667 -15.65 -40.48 5.05
N THR A 668 -15.58 -41.61 5.76
CA THR A 668 -15.55 -41.57 7.23
C THR A 668 -14.32 -40.86 7.77
N SER A 669 -13.16 -41.01 7.11
CA SER A 669 -11.92 -40.33 7.50
C SER A 669 -12.05 -38.81 7.36
N GLU A 670 -12.60 -38.34 6.27
CA GLU A 670 -12.85 -36.91 6.03
C GLU A 670 -13.84 -36.30 7.02
N LYS A 671 -14.93 -37.03 7.37
CA LYS A 671 -15.89 -36.58 8.42
C LYS A 671 -15.21 -36.49 9.79
N ASN A 672 -14.35 -37.42 10.13
CA ASN A 672 -13.55 -37.37 11.35
C ASN A 672 -12.59 -36.19 11.34
N GLY A 673 -11.98 -35.88 10.18
CA GLY A 673 -11.16 -34.69 9.98
C GLY A 673 -11.90 -33.41 10.23
N ILE A 674 -13.12 -33.25 9.69
CA ILE A 674 -14.00 -32.09 9.94
C ILE A 674 -14.35 -31.95 11.42
N THR A 675 -14.67 -33.07 12.09
CA THR A 675 -14.94 -33.08 13.53
C THR A 675 -13.73 -32.56 14.33
N LEU A 676 -12.53 -33.00 13.98
CA LEU A 676 -11.30 -32.53 14.61
C LEU A 676 -11.05 -31.06 14.35
N MET A 677 -11.30 -30.59 13.12
CA MET A 677 -11.15 -29.17 12.77
C MET A 677 -12.07 -28.25 13.59
N LEU A 678 -13.27 -28.71 13.94
CA LEU A 678 -14.17 -27.98 14.83
C LEU A 678 -13.50 -27.71 16.20
N LEU A 679 -12.85 -28.73 16.76
CA LEU A 679 -12.17 -28.65 18.06
C LEU A 679 -10.90 -27.85 18.00
N ILE A 680 -10.11 -28.00 16.95
CA ILE A 680 -8.94 -27.16 16.70
C ILE A 680 -9.38 -25.69 16.57
N GLY A 681 -10.46 -25.41 15.84
CA GLY A 681 -11.02 -24.07 15.76
C GLY A 681 -11.39 -23.48 17.12
N LYS A 682 -12.01 -24.29 17.99
CA LYS A 682 -12.32 -23.87 19.36
C LYS A 682 -11.06 -23.66 20.21
N PHE A 683 -10.05 -24.50 20.03
CA PHE A 683 -8.75 -24.31 20.67
C PHE A 683 -8.07 -23.02 20.21
N LEU A 684 -8.08 -22.71 18.89
CA LEU A 684 -7.52 -21.46 18.34
C LEU A 684 -8.27 -20.24 18.87
N GLU A 685 -9.61 -20.31 19.00
CA GLU A 685 -10.42 -19.26 19.63
C GLU A 685 -9.95 -19.00 21.08
N LYS A 686 -9.82 -20.06 21.88
CA LYS A 686 -9.35 -19.96 23.27
C LYS A 686 -7.91 -19.45 23.36
N PHE A 687 -7.02 -19.87 22.46
CA PHE A 687 -5.66 -19.39 22.38
C PHE A 687 -5.60 -17.89 22.07
N GLY A 688 -6.46 -17.40 21.18
CA GLY A 688 -6.58 -15.99 20.78
C GLY A 688 -7.29 -15.08 21.79
N SER A 689 -7.96 -15.62 22.81
CA SER A 689 -8.77 -14.81 23.75
C SER A 689 -8.00 -14.25 24.95
N ARG A 690 -6.69 -14.17 24.88
CA ARG A 690 -5.81 -13.63 25.91
C ARG A 690 -5.64 -12.11 25.73
N ARG A 691 -6.37 -11.32 26.54
CA ARG A 691 -6.37 -9.84 26.42
C ARG A 691 -5.05 -9.15 26.82
N ASP A 692 -4.29 -9.79 27.67
CA ASP A 692 -3.01 -9.28 28.24
C ASP A 692 -1.81 -9.49 27.30
N VAL A 693 -1.93 -10.36 26.32
CA VAL A 693 -0.88 -10.70 25.36
C VAL A 693 -1.38 -10.50 23.95
N GLN A 694 -0.61 -9.78 23.13
CA GLN A 694 -0.90 -9.72 21.71
C GLN A 694 -0.72 -11.08 21.08
N THR A 695 -1.76 -11.61 20.45
CA THR A 695 -1.77 -12.93 19.83
C THR A 695 -1.96 -12.81 18.32
N THR A 696 -1.17 -13.55 17.54
CA THR A 696 -1.37 -13.67 16.09
C THR A 696 -1.57 -15.13 15.71
N ILE A 697 -2.67 -15.41 15.04
CA ILE A 697 -3.03 -16.76 14.60
C ILE A 697 -2.96 -16.82 13.07
N PHE A 698 -2.17 -17.73 12.54
CA PHE A 698 -2.14 -18.04 11.12
C PHE A 698 -2.93 -19.35 10.90
N ILE A 699 -3.92 -19.28 10.02
CA ILE A 699 -4.72 -20.45 9.64
C ILE A 699 -4.46 -20.75 8.18
N ASP A 700 -3.74 -21.82 7.92
CA ASP A 700 -3.59 -22.36 6.56
C ASP A 700 -4.75 -23.30 6.22
N GLU A 701 -5.09 -23.41 4.94
CA GLU A 701 -6.26 -24.15 4.45
C GLU A 701 -7.57 -23.76 5.17
N GLY A 702 -7.81 -22.46 5.27
CA GLY A 702 -8.94 -21.87 6.02
C GLY A 702 -10.31 -22.37 5.56
N TRP A 703 -10.46 -22.86 4.32
CA TRP A 703 -11.67 -23.47 3.80
C TRP A 703 -12.16 -24.65 4.65
N ALA A 704 -11.25 -25.35 5.32
CA ALA A 704 -11.59 -26.47 6.20
C ALA A 704 -12.58 -26.08 7.32
N PHE A 705 -12.50 -24.82 7.79
CA PHE A 705 -13.47 -24.29 8.75
C PHE A 705 -14.81 -23.96 8.09
N SER A 706 -14.85 -23.76 6.79
CA SER A 706 -16.06 -23.47 6.02
C SER A 706 -16.85 -24.73 5.63
N ALA A 707 -16.22 -25.91 5.75
CA ALA A 707 -16.81 -27.19 5.38
C ALA A 707 -17.99 -27.61 6.27
N SER A 708 -18.10 -27.10 7.52
CA SER A 708 -19.23 -27.39 8.42
C SER A 708 -19.91 -26.12 8.93
N ARG A 709 -21.19 -26.23 9.30
CA ARG A 709 -21.98 -25.12 9.89
C ARG A 709 -21.36 -24.63 11.20
N GLN A 710 -20.86 -25.54 12.02
CA GLN A 710 -20.21 -25.24 13.29
C GLN A 710 -18.84 -24.59 13.08
N GLY A 711 -18.04 -25.09 12.13
CA GLY A 711 -16.77 -24.50 11.75
C GLY A 711 -16.92 -23.05 11.28
N LYS A 712 -17.94 -22.75 10.46
CA LYS A 712 -18.28 -21.36 10.05
C LYS A 712 -18.57 -20.46 11.27
N LYS A 713 -19.27 -20.96 12.30
CA LYS A 713 -19.52 -20.22 13.53
C LYS A 713 -18.23 -19.90 14.31
N VAL A 714 -17.33 -20.87 14.42
CA VAL A 714 -16.04 -20.69 15.09
C VAL A 714 -15.20 -19.67 14.34
N GLY A 715 -15.06 -19.78 13.03
CA GLY A 715 -14.36 -18.81 12.22
C GLY A 715 -14.93 -17.38 12.34
N LYS A 716 -16.25 -17.23 12.37
CA LYS A 716 -16.92 -15.95 12.66
C LYS A 716 -16.54 -15.39 14.02
N ARG A 717 -16.46 -16.23 15.03
CA ARG A 717 -16.20 -15.82 16.42
C ARG A 717 -14.77 -15.33 16.59
N ILE A 718 -13.78 -16.04 16.02
CA ILE A 718 -12.37 -15.61 16.01
C ILE A 718 -12.25 -14.22 15.35
N LYS A 719 -12.94 -13.98 14.22
CA LYS A 719 -12.93 -12.70 13.51
C LYS A 719 -13.60 -11.56 14.29
N ARG A 720 -14.69 -11.83 15.01
CA ARG A 720 -15.43 -10.79 15.73
C ARG A 720 -14.73 -10.31 16.99
N THR A 721 -13.95 -11.16 17.64
CA THR A 721 -13.33 -10.86 18.93
C THR A 721 -11.91 -10.26 18.79
N GLY A 722 -11.36 -10.26 17.59
CA GLY A 722 -9.97 -9.93 17.35
C GLY A 722 -9.48 -8.63 18.00
N ARG A 723 -10.15 -7.50 17.78
CA ARG A 723 -9.71 -6.21 18.36
C ARG A 723 -9.92 -6.13 19.87
N SER A 724 -11.06 -6.65 20.37
CA SER A 724 -11.38 -6.60 21.79
C SER A 724 -10.48 -7.51 22.62
N GLU A 725 -9.89 -8.51 22.02
CA GLU A 725 -9.04 -9.53 22.65
C GLU A 725 -7.56 -9.43 22.24
N ASN A 726 -7.16 -8.31 21.62
CA ASN A 726 -5.78 -8.08 21.15
C ASN A 726 -5.25 -9.21 20.25
N ASN A 727 -6.13 -9.70 19.35
CA ASN A 727 -5.88 -10.84 18.50
C ASN A 727 -5.89 -10.45 17.00
N SER A 728 -4.91 -10.90 16.25
CA SER A 728 -4.83 -10.77 14.80
C SER A 728 -4.93 -12.15 14.14
N LEU A 729 -5.75 -12.26 13.11
CA LEU A 729 -5.91 -13.48 12.32
C LEU A 729 -5.34 -13.28 10.92
N VAL A 730 -4.46 -14.17 10.48
CA VAL A 730 -4.04 -14.31 9.09
C VAL A 730 -4.71 -15.56 8.54
N PHE A 731 -5.70 -15.36 7.68
CA PHE A 731 -6.53 -16.43 7.13
C PHE A 731 -6.10 -16.70 5.68
N ILE A 732 -5.58 -17.89 5.44
CA ILE A 732 -5.03 -18.32 4.15
C ILE A 732 -5.95 -19.35 3.56
N THR A 733 -6.49 -19.10 2.37
CA THR A 733 -7.44 -20.01 1.73
C THR A 733 -7.31 -19.95 0.20
N GLN A 734 -7.92 -20.91 -0.49
CA GLN A 734 -7.93 -20.95 -1.95
C GLN A 734 -9.05 -20.10 -2.52
N SER A 735 -10.20 -20.05 -1.86
CA SER A 735 -11.40 -19.36 -2.33
C SER A 735 -11.71 -18.10 -1.54
N VAL A 736 -12.10 -17.03 -2.22
CA VAL A 736 -12.60 -15.82 -1.57
C VAL A 736 -13.97 -16.04 -0.90
N LYS A 737 -14.71 -17.06 -1.34
CA LYS A 737 -16.04 -17.43 -0.77
C LYS A 737 -15.94 -18.07 0.60
N ASP A 738 -14.76 -18.55 1.00
CA ASP A 738 -14.52 -19.10 2.35
C ASP A 738 -14.59 -18.05 3.46
N LYS A 739 -14.53 -16.74 3.11
CA LYS A 739 -14.97 -15.71 4.01
C LYS A 739 -16.49 -15.87 4.16
N ALA A 740 -16.96 -16.28 5.34
CA ALA A 740 -18.38 -16.55 5.60
C ALA A 740 -19.32 -15.45 5.09
N ASP A 741 -20.42 -15.87 4.44
CA ASP A 741 -21.31 -15.12 3.55
C ASP A 741 -21.91 -13.78 4.05
N ASP A 742 -21.87 -13.47 5.34
CA ASP A 742 -22.56 -12.28 5.89
C ASP A 742 -21.66 -11.17 6.46
N ASP A 743 -20.34 -11.38 6.54
CA ASP A 743 -19.45 -10.47 7.25
C ASP A 743 -18.36 -9.88 6.33
N GLY A 744 -18.73 -9.28 5.20
CA GLY A 744 -17.82 -8.60 4.26
C GLY A 744 -16.93 -7.51 4.86
N GLY A 745 -17.02 -7.23 6.17
CA GLY A 745 -16.30 -6.17 6.87
C GLY A 745 -15.21 -6.60 7.85
N ASN A 746 -14.97 -7.90 8.04
CA ASN A 746 -14.11 -8.34 9.14
C ASN A 746 -12.64 -8.57 8.82
N PHE A 747 -12.21 -8.37 7.57
CA PHE A 747 -10.78 -8.34 7.21
C PHE A 747 -10.36 -6.91 6.89
N GLY A 748 -9.33 -6.42 7.58
CA GLY A 748 -8.76 -5.09 7.34
C GLY A 748 -7.83 -5.04 6.14
N CYS A 749 -7.24 -6.19 5.79
CA CYS A 749 -6.36 -6.34 4.62
C CYS A 749 -6.72 -7.59 3.80
N HIS A 750 -6.49 -7.50 2.49
CA HIS A 750 -6.66 -8.64 1.59
C HIS A 750 -5.54 -8.70 0.55
N PHE A 751 -4.79 -9.80 0.54
CA PHE A 751 -3.85 -10.15 -0.53
C PHE A 751 -4.52 -11.17 -1.45
N ALA A 752 -4.96 -10.74 -2.61
CA ALA A 752 -5.69 -11.55 -3.57
C ALA A 752 -4.79 -11.98 -4.73
N PHE A 753 -4.34 -13.24 -4.71
CA PHE A 753 -3.71 -13.88 -5.85
C PHE A 753 -4.77 -14.39 -6.82
N ASP A 754 -4.40 -14.65 -8.09
CA ASP A 754 -5.34 -15.11 -9.10
C ASP A 754 -5.97 -16.46 -8.75
N GLU A 755 -7.31 -16.52 -8.86
CA GLU A 755 -8.12 -17.74 -8.88
C GLU A 755 -9.11 -17.65 -10.06
N LYS A 756 -8.96 -18.55 -11.03
CA LYS A 756 -9.62 -18.43 -12.34
C LYS A 756 -11.15 -18.39 -12.28
N ASP A 757 -11.72 -19.18 -11.39
CA ASP A 757 -13.17 -19.37 -11.32
C ASP A 757 -13.87 -18.32 -10.43
N GLU A 758 -13.11 -17.51 -9.68
CA GLU A 758 -13.65 -16.56 -8.69
C GLU A 758 -13.22 -15.10 -8.92
N ARG A 759 -12.75 -14.77 -10.12
CA ARG A 759 -12.20 -13.42 -10.39
C ARG A 759 -13.19 -12.29 -10.13
N GLU A 760 -14.47 -12.49 -10.46
CA GLU A 760 -15.50 -11.49 -10.19
C GLU A 760 -15.73 -11.30 -8.68
N ASP A 761 -15.77 -12.40 -7.93
CA ASP A 761 -15.92 -12.37 -6.48
C ASP A 761 -14.70 -11.72 -5.80
N ILE A 762 -13.49 -11.97 -6.33
CA ILE A 762 -12.25 -11.32 -5.89
C ILE A 762 -12.34 -9.81 -6.10
N LEU A 763 -12.68 -9.34 -7.31
CA LEU A 763 -12.80 -7.91 -7.59
C LEU A 763 -13.85 -7.25 -6.71
N LYS A 764 -15.02 -7.86 -6.57
CA LYS A 764 -16.07 -7.39 -5.65
C LYS A 764 -15.57 -7.31 -4.21
N SER A 765 -14.81 -8.30 -3.76
CA SER A 765 -14.27 -8.33 -2.38
C SER A 765 -13.23 -7.23 -2.12
N LEU A 766 -12.56 -6.77 -3.17
CA LEU A 766 -11.56 -5.70 -3.14
C LEU A 766 -12.18 -4.31 -3.37
N GLY A 767 -13.50 -4.24 -3.62
CA GLY A 767 -14.19 -2.98 -3.95
C GLY A 767 -13.80 -2.44 -5.34
N LEU A 768 -13.32 -3.31 -6.23
CA LEU A 768 -12.99 -2.96 -7.61
C LEU A 768 -14.17 -3.27 -8.52
N GLU A 769 -14.59 -2.30 -9.29
CA GLU A 769 -15.66 -2.48 -10.25
C GLU A 769 -15.21 -3.32 -11.45
N TYR A 770 -16.14 -4.10 -11.96
CA TYR A 770 -16.01 -4.83 -13.21
C TYR A 770 -17.28 -4.67 -14.02
N SER A 771 -17.13 -4.12 -15.21
CA SER A 771 -18.19 -4.10 -16.22
C SER A 771 -17.60 -4.52 -17.58
N LYS A 772 -18.47 -4.79 -18.54
CA LYS A 772 -18.02 -5.04 -19.93
C LYS A 772 -17.41 -3.78 -20.56
N GLU A 773 -17.75 -2.62 -20.02
CA GLU A 773 -17.29 -1.31 -20.47
C GLU A 773 -15.96 -0.92 -19.84
N SER A 774 -15.60 -1.52 -18.67
CA SER A 774 -14.34 -1.34 -17.96
C SER A 774 -13.70 -2.70 -17.63
N PRO A 775 -13.07 -3.37 -18.61
CA PRO A 775 -12.49 -4.70 -18.43
C PRO A 775 -11.12 -4.69 -17.72
N GLU A 776 -10.52 -3.54 -17.48
CA GLU A 776 -9.12 -3.38 -17.06
C GLU A 776 -8.81 -4.08 -15.75
N ASN A 777 -9.70 -3.99 -14.75
CA ASN A 777 -9.52 -4.67 -13.47
C ASN A 777 -9.49 -6.20 -13.63
N MET A 778 -10.36 -6.72 -14.52
CA MET A 778 -10.40 -8.14 -14.86
C MET A 778 -9.14 -8.58 -15.62
N GLU A 779 -8.65 -7.77 -16.54
CA GLU A 779 -7.42 -8.06 -17.29
C GLU A 779 -6.21 -8.05 -16.36
N MET A 780 -6.13 -7.08 -15.46
CA MET A 780 -5.07 -6.99 -14.45
C MET A 780 -5.01 -8.26 -13.59
N LEU A 781 -6.17 -8.77 -13.13
CA LEU A 781 -6.26 -9.97 -12.30
C LEU A 781 -5.89 -11.25 -13.10
N LYS A 782 -6.36 -11.36 -14.36
CA LYS A 782 -6.04 -12.49 -15.25
C LYS A 782 -4.55 -12.63 -15.52
N ASP A 783 -3.86 -11.52 -15.61
CA ASP A 783 -2.46 -11.48 -16.01
C ASP A 783 -1.47 -11.73 -14.85
N LEU A 784 -1.95 -11.84 -13.60
CA LEU A 784 -1.07 -12.02 -12.44
C LEU A 784 -0.18 -13.26 -12.59
N LYS A 785 1.12 -13.06 -12.49
CA LYS A 785 2.14 -14.11 -12.45
C LYS A 785 2.35 -14.61 -11.03
N LYS A 786 3.10 -15.71 -10.87
CA LYS A 786 3.51 -16.25 -9.56
C LYS A 786 4.21 -15.15 -8.73
N GLY A 787 3.75 -14.94 -7.51
CA GLY A 787 4.26 -13.91 -6.59
C GLY A 787 3.71 -12.51 -6.84
N GLN A 788 2.76 -12.33 -7.76
CA GLN A 788 2.01 -11.08 -7.93
C GLN A 788 0.60 -11.25 -7.38
N CYS A 789 0.09 -10.21 -6.72
CA CYS A 789 -1.29 -10.18 -6.21
C CYS A 789 -1.87 -8.75 -6.25
N ILE A 790 -3.17 -8.65 -6.10
CA ILE A 790 -3.84 -7.38 -5.80
C ILE A 790 -3.93 -7.28 -4.29
N PHE A 791 -3.48 -6.17 -3.74
CA PHE A 791 -3.42 -5.92 -2.31
C PHE A 791 -4.36 -4.78 -1.93
N SER A 792 -5.32 -5.07 -1.04
CA SER A 792 -6.14 -4.08 -0.34
C SER A 792 -5.60 -3.94 1.08
N ASP A 793 -5.17 -2.75 1.46
CA ASP A 793 -4.56 -2.48 2.75
C ASP A 793 -5.54 -1.88 3.78
N PHE A 794 -5.08 -1.69 5.03
CA PHE A 794 -5.88 -1.15 6.13
C PHE A 794 -6.47 0.25 5.88
N TYR A 795 -5.92 1.00 4.94
CA TYR A 795 -6.41 2.33 4.56
C TYR A 795 -7.44 2.27 3.43
N GLY A 796 -7.85 1.07 2.99
CA GLY A 796 -8.76 0.88 1.86
C GLY A 796 -8.11 1.16 0.50
N ARG A 797 -6.78 1.26 0.45
CA ARG A 797 -6.05 1.46 -0.80
C ARG A 797 -5.85 0.12 -1.49
N VAL A 798 -6.15 0.06 -2.77
CA VAL A 798 -6.07 -1.17 -3.55
C VAL A 798 -5.08 -0.98 -4.71
N GLY A 799 -4.18 -1.92 -4.88
CA GLY A 799 -3.21 -1.88 -5.97
C GLY A 799 -2.54 -3.21 -6.22
N LYS A 800 -1.92 -3.33 -7.38
CA LYS A 800 -1.14 -4.50 -7.76
C LYS A 800 0.23 -4.46 -7.11
N MET A 801 0.67 -5.57 -6.55
CA MET A 801 1.99 -5.71 -5.95
C MET A 801 2.71 -6.97 -6.40
N VAL A 802 4.03 -6.92 -6.32
CA VAL A 802 4.90 -8.09 -6.40
C VAL A 802 5.49 -8.38 -5.03
N VAL A 803 5.25 -9.58 -4.53
CA VAL A 803 5.86 -10.06 -3.27
C VAL A 803 7.34 -10.29 -3.50
N HIS A 804 8.17 -9.64 -2.70
CA HIS A 804 9.62 -9.74 -2.82
C HIS A 804 10.28 -9.81 -1.45
N CYS A 805 11.22 -10.73 -1.31
CA CYS A 805 12.12 -10.85 -0.17
C CYS A 805 13.55 -10.79 -0.72
N PRO A 806 14.38 -9.82 -0.28
CA PRO A 806 15.73 -9.67 -0.81
C PRO A 806 16.75 -10.62 -0.14
N PHE A 807 16.33 -11.40 0.87
CA PHE A 807 17.19 -12.27 1.65
C PHE A 807 17.18 -13.70 1.10
N GLU A 808 18.36 -14.17 0.70
CA GLU A 808 18.55 -15.51 0.10
C GLU A 808 18.12 -16.61 1.06
N GLU A 809 18.51 -16.52 2.33
CA GLU A 809 18.20 -17.51 3.37
C GLU A 809 16.69 -17.66 3.63
N MET A 810 15.96 -16.54 3.63
CA MET A 810 14.50 -16.57 3.76
C MET A 810 13.86 -17.17 2.50
N THR A 811 14.37 -16.80 1.31
CA THR A 811 13.86 -17.30 0.05
C THR A 811 14.07 -18.80 -0.06
N GLU A 812 15.24 -19.31 0.35
CA GLU A 812 15.52 -20.76 0.39
C GLU A 812 14.63 -21.48 1.41
N ALA A 813 14.42 -20.90 2.60
CA ALA A 813 13.52 -21.47 3.61
C ALA A 813 12.05 -21.54 3.15
N PHE A 814 11.64 -20.67 2.22
CA PHE A 814 10.25 -20.59 1.73
C PHE A 814 9.98 -21.40 0.45
N ARG A 815 11.02 -21.89 -0.24
CA ARG A 815 10.88 -22.69 -1.45
C ARG A 815 10.24 -24.05 -1.15
N THR A 816 9.26 -24.45 -1.97
CA THR A 816 8.69 -25.78 -1.95
C THR A 816 9.57 -26.75 -2.76
N GLN A 817 9.45 -28.07 -2.54
CA GLN A 817 10.22 -29.07 -3.31
C GLN A 817 9.95 -29.00 -4.82
N GLU A 818 8.73 -28.67 -5.23
CA GLU A 818 8.36 -28.51 -6.64
C GLU A 818 9.12 -27.36 -7.32
N ASP A 819 9.32 -26.25 -6.58
CA ASP A 819 10.09 -25.12 -7.09
C ASP A 819 11.57 -25.45 -7.28
N SER A 820 12.14 -26.33 -6.45
CA SER A 820 13.54 -26.76 -6.58
C SER A 820 13.77 -27.67 -7.77
N ALA A 821 12.77 -28.45 -8.18
CA ALA A 821 12.84 -29.31 -9.35
C ALA A 821 12.68 -28.54 -10.66
N SER A 822 11.81 -27.52 -10.70
CA SER A 822 11.61 -26.65 -11.86
C SER A 822 12.80 -25.70 -12.09
N SER A 823 13.40 -25.14 -11.04
CA SER A 823 14.57 -24.27 -11.19
C SER A 823 15.82 -25.03 -11.68
N LYS A 824 16.03 -26.26 -11.22
CA LYS A 824 17.09 -27.12 -11.74
C LYS A 824 16.87 -27.57 -13.19
N ALA A 825 15.62 -27.65 -13.64
CA ALA A 825 15.28 -27.92 -15.04
C ALA A 825 15.52 -26.66 -15.92
N GLU A 826 15.17 -25.47 -15.44
CA GLU A 826 15.40 -24.21 -16.14
C GLU A 826 16.89 -23.84 -16.21
N GLU A 827 17.69 -24.08 -15.17
CA GLU A 827 19.15 -23.96 -15.20
C GLU A 827 19.80 -24.94 -16.18
N LYS A 828 19.28 -26.16 -16.31
CA LYS A 828 19.76 -27.14 -17.30
C LYS A 828 19.39 -26.78 -18.75
N PHE A 829 18.33 -25.99 -18.97
CA PHE A 829 17.97 -25.50 -20.30
C PHE A 829 18.64 -24.16 -20.67
N ALA A 830 19.17 -23.42 -19.67
CA ALA A 830 19.90 -22.18 -19.86
C ALA A 830 21.42 -22.37 -20.07
N MET A 831 21.95 -23.57 -19.84
CA MET A 831 23.28 -24.02 -20.26
C MET A 831 23.23 -24.74 -21.62
#